data_a8636ba64e886d2798ceec0185e9ac6e
#
_entry.id   a8636ba64e886d2798ceec0185e9ac6e
#
_cell.length_a   1.000
_cell.length_b   1.000
_cell.length_c   1.000
_cell.angle_alpha   90.00
_cell.angle_beta   90.00
_cell.angle_gamma   90.00
#
_symmetry.space_group_name_H-M   'P 1'
#
loop_
_entity.id
_entity.type
_entity.pdbx_description
1 polymer ?
#
loop_
_entity_poly.entity_id
_entity_poly.type
_entity_poly.pdbx_seq_one_letter_code
_entity_poly.pdbx_strand_id
1 'polypeptide(L)'
;MKSFLRRAAALILGAATLCSSALASEALGSRIYSYTLDICDRTTLTREVMWSASKSDLRTENYVTYTPSSSVSPVVSYGSNVVDKQTVYSMAKGLERGGERVLSGINGDYFVMATGDPLGLVVTDGVLRSSASYLNALGFNADGSAVIGTPNLSLMAAFKGNNLKIADINKIRTANGFYLFTDDFASTTKNTQAGVDVILAPNTEGQELKIGTTVSCTVEEVIEAKGATSIPQGKFVMSISNKAGEWLQETIRSLEVGDTVDLSISSEDTRWNKVVDAVGAMHWILRDGVVDSSISDGTAAPRTAVGVKPDGSVIFYTIDGRQKGLSIGATIQMVAQRLKELGCQNAVLLDGGGSTTLVSTYPDYGTSSSVNSPSEGTPRSVSNAIFLVSNLKATGKAGSLYVTPKSLTLMPGASTQCVAAAVDTGWWPMSSLPGAVTWSAAEGSVTTDGTFTAPQKAGVYTVTAESGGVKGSTNITVLQPTAIYVTNQATKKNVSTLTLAPGQSVDLAAAAAYRSVGLTGSDRCFTWTADEAIGSITQDGKFTAGPNTATGKIKVSSGSYAVTIAVSVSAPTRYTLLDGFEGTTPGFTAKGGTVTLDTAQVKYGKQSLKLAYQDGASVALSSPRTLAETDRYVSLWVYGDQSGSIVSAAFAYADGTPVTQSLTTLSFSGWKQVTAAVPENATTFTGFSVAASKHGTTWLDQVVFSNEAKWDSTAPSVDLTVQGQAVTATTLDDISGSLTAKQISLTLDGQPVDFTWKANGTLSATLPALGTSSHQVSLTVSDACGNLARKSVTISGTAATRFADMQKHWASTYTTPLNDKGIISGVTANGKTNFLPDQKITRGDFALMTANWLGLDLSRYANVSLPYADAASIPKWDENAVKALYAEGIMQGSKAGDGSLRANAKASITRAEAMTILGRILPQGYPQASLTAFSDAASVPSWSKDYVATLVELKVVGGSNGKLDPNASVTRAEVAKMLFTLW
;
A
#
# COMPACT_ATOMS: atom_id res chain seq x y z
N MET A 1 5.65 -5.95 -64.68
CA MET A 1 4.28 -6.01 -64.11
C MET A 1 3.98 -7.27 -63.26
N LYS A 2 4.77 -8.35 -63.28
CA LYS A 2 4.56 -9.54 -62.42
C LYS A 2 5.29 -9.50 -61.08
N SER A 3 6.21 -8.56 -60.82
CA SER A 3 6.91 -8.43 -59.54
C SER A 3 6.26 -7.43 -58.54
N PHE A 4 5.37 -6.59 -59.03
CA PHE A 4 4.65 -5.60 -58.22
C PHE A 4 3.42 -6.21 -57.50
N LEU A 5 2.83 -7.26 -58.11
CA LEU A 5 1.65 -7.95 -57.58
C LEU A 5 2.03 -8.94 -56.40
N ARG A 6 3.29 -9.35 -56.29
CA ARG A 6 3.73 -10.23 -55.17
C ARG A 6 4.08 -9.49 -53.91
N ARG A 7 4.37 -8.17 -53.96
CA ARG A 7 4.63 -7.36 -52.73
C ARG A 7 3.35 -6.73 -52.15
N ALA A 8 2.31 -6.54 -52.96
CA ALA A 8 0.99 -6.09 -52.46
C ALA A 8 0.19 -7.21 -51.81
N ALA A 9 0.42 -8.48 -52.18
CA ALA A 9 -0.26 -9.61 -51.55
C ALA A 9 0.32 -10.01 -50.18
N ALA A 10 1.56 -9.64 -49.88
CA ALA A 10 2.19 -9.93 -48.56
C ALA A 10 1.82 -8.88 -47.47
N LEU A 11 1.33 -7.68 -47.89
CA LEU A 11 0.87 -6.65 -46.97
C LEU A 11 -0.64 -6.72 -46.67
N ILE A 12 -1.41 -7.52 -47.42
CA ILE A 12 -2.86 -7.73 -47.19
C ILE A 12 -3.13 -9.03 -46.41
N LEU A 13 -2.17 -9.94 -46.34
CA LEU A 13 -2.31 -11.18 -45.52
C LEU A 13 -1.97 -11.02 -44.01
N GLY A 14 -1.44 -9.88 -43.61
CA GLY A 14 -1.18 -9.56 -42.20
C GLY A 14 -2.39 -9.00 -41.43
N ALA A 15 -3.49 -8.64 -42.11
CA ALA A 15 -4.65 -8.00 -41.49
C ALA A 15 -5.93 -8.85 -41.48
N ALA A 16 -5.89 -10.08 -41.97
CA ALA A 16 -7.10 -10.89 -42.16
C ALA A 16 -7.14 -12.22 -41.40
N THR A 17 -6.35 -12.38 -40.37
CA THR A 17 -6.41 -13.60 -39.54
C THR A 17 -6.38 -13.30 -38.06
N LEU A 18 -7.44 -12.66 -37.53
CA LEU A 18 -7.72 -12.67 -36.08
C LEU A 18 -9.23 -12.51 -35.85
N CYS A 19 -10.06 -13.29 -36.53
CA CYS A 19 -11.34 -13.75 -36.01
C CYS A 19 -11.23 -15.24 -35.74
N SER A 20 -10.28 -15.66 -34.93
CA SER A 20 -10.24 -16.99 -34.33
C SER A 20 -10.64 -16.85 -32.88
N SER A 21 -11.75 -17.53 -32.52
CA SER A 21 -12.10 -18.03 -31.19
C SER A 21 -11.06 -17.66 -30.11
N ALA A 22 -11.49 -17.03 -29.04
CA ALA A 22 -10.68 -16.78 -27.86
C ALA A 22 -9.97 -18.10 -27.49
N LEU A 23 -8.71 -18.26 -27.90
CA LEU A 23 -7.88 -19.37 -27.51
C LEU A 23 -7.64 -19.21 -26.01
N ALA A 24 -8.35 -20.01 -25.22
CA ALA A 24 -8.09 -20.15 -23.80
C ALA A 24 -6.68 -20.72 -23.65
N SER A 25 -5.85 -20.15 -22.79
CA SER A 25 -4.64 -20.82 -22.35
C SER A 25 -5.07 -21.98 -21.45
N GLU A 26 -4.66 -23.21 -21.76
CA GLU A 26 -4.90 -24.36 -20.90
C GLU A 26 -4.25 -24.14 -19.52
N ALA A 27 -3.08 -23.46 -19.49
CA ALA A 27 -2.35 -23.19 -18.26
C ALA A 27 -2.97 -22.05 -17.45
N LEU A 28 -3.34 -20.91 -18.06
CA LEU A 28 -3.68 -19.69 -17.33
C LEU A 28 -5.17 -19.39 -17.23
N GLY A 29 -5.98 -19.95 -18.14
CA GLY A 29 -7.44 -19.76 -18.20
C GLY A 29 -7.92 -19.02 -19.44
N SER A 30 -9.13 -18.46 -19.40
CA SER A 30 -9.72 -17.77 -20.56
C SER A 30 -9.24 -16.32 -20.66
N ARG A 31 -8.75 -15.91 -21.82
CA ARG A 31 -8.32 -14.53 -22.08
C ARG A 31 -9.49 -13.56 -22.01
N ILE A 32 -9.34 -12.49 -21.26
CA ILE A 32 -10.30 -11.40 -21.19
C ILE A 32 -9.95 -10.33 -22.24
N TYR A 33 -8.71 -9.87 -22.23
CA TYR A 33 -8.18 -8.98 -23.26
C TYR A 33 -6.67 -9.13 -23.39
N SER A 34 -6.15 -8.68 -24.54
CA SER A 34 -4.72 -8.60 -24.78
C SER A 34 -4.42 -7.39 -25.66
N TYR A 35 -3.21 -6.88 -25.53
CA TYR A 35 -2.64 -6.02 -26.56
C TYR A 35 -1.19 -6.41 -26.86
N THR A 36 -0.80 -6.21 -28.09
CA THR A 36 0.57 -6.34 -28.55
C THR A 36 1.02 -5.04 -29.19
N LEU A 37 2.22 -4.64 -28.91
CA LEU A 37 2.80 -3.38 -29.31
C LEU A 37 4.20 -3.63 -29.86
N ASP A 38 4.47 -3.15 -31.07
CA ASP A 38 5.82 -3.10 -31.59
C ASP A 38 6.59 -1.99 -30.86
N ILE A 39 7.71 -2.35 -30.22
CA ILE A 39 8.58 -1.42 -29.49
C ILE A 39 9.91 -1.15 -30.21
N CYS A 40 10.27 -2.04 -31.15
CA CYS A 40 11.39 -1.90 -32.07
C CYS A 40 11.20 -2.85 -33.25
N ASP A 41 12.15 -2.83 -34.21
CA ASP A 41 12.20 -3.82 -35.29
C ASP A 41 12.21 -5.23 -34.71
N ARG A 42 11.29 -6.09 -35.17
CA ARG A 42 11.09 -7.47 -34.72
C ARG A 42 11.01 -7.66 -33.18
N THR A 43 10.58 -6.61 -32.47
CA THR A 43 10.49 -6.64 -31.03
C THR A 43 9.13 -6.12 -30.57
N THR A 44 8.39 -6.98 -29.87
CA THR A 44 7.02 -6.69 -29.43
C THR A 44 6.87 -6.83 -27.93
N LEU A 45 6.11 -5.93 -27.30
CA LEU A 45 5.61 -6.07 -25.92
C LEU A 45 4.15 -6.54 -25.99
N THR A 46 3.84 -7.62 -25.29
CA THR A 46 2.47 -8.13 -25.16
C THR A 46 2.05 -8.16 -23.70
N ARG A 47 0.82 -7.73 -23.44
CA ARG A 47 0.14 -7.92 -22.16
C ARG A 47 -1.15 -8.68 -22.38
N GLU A 48 -1.40 -9.67 -21.54
CA GLU A 48 -2.63 -10.46 -21.55
C GLU A 48 -3.21 -10.56 -20.14
N VAL A 49 -4.52 -10.44 -20.04
CA VAL A 49 -5.29 -10.65 -18.82
C VAL A 49 -6.20 -11.85 -19.00
N MET A 50 -5.99 -12.84 -18.15
CA MET A 50 -6.66 -14.12 -18.15
C MET A 50 -7.61 -14.25 -16.95
N TRP A 51 -8.68 -14.99 -17.12
CA TRP A 51 -9.59 -15.37 -16.05
C TRP A 51 -9.41 -16.84 -15.68
N SER A 52 -9.06 -17.07 -14.43
CA SER A 52 -9.02 -18.42 -13.85
C SER A 52 -10.40 -18.79 -13.28
N ALA A 53 -11.12 -19.63 -13.96
CA ALA A 53 -12.45 -20.06 -13.50
C ALA A 53 -12.39 -20.84 -12.16
N SER A 54 -11.36 -21.67 -11.97
CA SER A 54 -11.16 -22.46 -10.75
C SER A 54 -10.85 -21.63 -9.51
N LYS A 55 -10.28 -20.43 -9.69
CA LYS A 55 -9.93 -19.49 -8.60
C LYS A 55 -10.85 -18.29 -8.54
N SER A 56 -11.72 -18.11 -9.54
CA SER A 56 -12.58 -16.93 -9.69
C SER A 56 -11.81 -15.61 -9.57
N ASP A 57 -10.65 -15.55 -10.23
CA ASP A 57 -9.75 -14.39 -10.15
C ASP A 57 -8.87 -14.27 -11.42
N LEU A 58 -8.14 -13.18 -11.50
CA LEU A 58 -7.34 -12.79 -12.66
C LEU A 58 -5.90 -13.34 -12.61
N ARG A 59 -5.32 -13.48 -13.80
CA ARG A 59 -3.88 -13.61 -14.04
C ARG A 59 -3.47 -12.59 -15.09
N THR A 60 -2.45 -11.80 -14.79
CA THR A 60 -1.90 -10.79 -15.69
C THR A 60 -0.47 -11.17 -16.04
N GLU A 61 -0.23 -11.43 -17.32
CA GLU A 61 1.10 -11.67 -17.86
C GLU A 61 1.55 -10.54 -18.76
N ASN A 62 2.85 -10.31 -18.78
CA ASN A 62 3.51 -9.39 -19.69
C ASN A 62 4.74 -10.10 -20.27
N TYR A 63 4.95 -9.99 -21.58
CA TYR A 63 6.13 -10.55 -22.18
C TYR A 63 6.61 -9.75 -23.38
N VAL A 64 7.93 -9.76 -23.57
CA VAL A 64 8.57 -9.17 -24.73
C VAL A 64 9.11 -10.31 -25.59
N THR A 65 8.73 -10.30 -26.86
CA THR A 65 9.29 -11.20 -27.86
C THR A 65 10.22 -10.43 -28.75
N TYR A 66 11.47 -10.88 -28.92
CA TYR A 66 12.36 -10.35 -29.94
C TYR A 66 12.93 -11.49 -30.80
N THR A 67 13.20 -11.17 -32.05
CA THR A 67 13.94 -12.05 -32.94
C THR A 67 15.35 -11.48 -33.13
N PRO A 68 16.41 -12.27 -32.88
CA PRO A 68 17.78 -11.81 -33.03
C PRO A 68 18.02 -11.07 -34.34
N SER A 69 18.61 -9.89 -34.25
CA SER A 69 18.89 -9.01 -35.39
C SER A 69 19.96 -7.98 -35.02
N SER A 70 20.48 -7.28 -35.99
CA SER A 70 21.43 -6.17 -35.75
C SER A 70 20.78 -4.93 -35.11
N SER A 71 19.45 -4.89 -35.03
CA SER A 71 18.70 -3.76 -34.48
C SER A 71 18.60 -3.76 -32.96
N VAL A 72 18.75 -4.94 -32.32
CA VAL A 72 18.52 -5.12 -30.87
C VAL A 72 19.55 -6.08 -30.29
N SER A 73 20.16 -5.69 -29.18
CA SER A 73 21.10 -6.52 -28.41
C SER A 73 20.56 -6.81 -27.03
N PRO A 74 20.57 -8.08 -26.59
CA PRO A 74 20.41 -8.41 -25.16
C PRO A 74 21.69 -8.00 -24.40
N VAL A 75 21.53 -7.43 -23.20
CA VAL A 75 22.62 -7.00 -22.30
C VAL A 75 22.28 -7.39 -20.88
N VAL A 76 23.29 -7.86 -20.14
CA VAL A 76 23.16 -8.10 -18.70
C VAL A 76 23.73 -6.91 -17.93
N SER A 77 23.05 -6.50 -16.89
CA SER A 77 23.52 -5.47 -15.97
C SER A 77 23.37 -5.92 -14.53
N TYR A 78 24.28 -5.52 -13.69
CA TYR A 78 24.27 -5.68 -12.24
C TYR A 78 24.42 -4.31 -11.57
N GLY A 79 24.40 -4.26 -10.24
CA GLY A 79 24.58 -3.01 -9.49
C GLY A 79 25.96 -2.36 -9.67
N SER A 80 26.39 -1.60 -8.72
CA SER A 80 27.72 -0.98 -8.72
C SER A 80 28.84 -2.03 -8.61
N ASN A 81 28.56 -3.17 -8.00
CA ASN A 81 29.42 -4.34 -7.86
C ASN A 81 28.57 -5.60 -7.95
N VAL A 82 29.23 -6.75 -8.22
CA VAL A 82 28.56 -8.05 -8.35
C VAL A 82 27.75 -8.41 -7.11
N VAL A 83 28.21 -8.01 -5.92
CA VAL A 83 27.53 -8.24 -4.63
C VAL A 83 26.76 -7.01 -4.14
N ASP A 84 26.16 -6.29 -5.06
CA ASP A 84 25.26 -5.18 -4.80
C ASP A 84 23.83 -5.51 -5.29
N LYS A 85 22.88 -4.65 -4.97
CA LYS A 85 21.48 -4.79 -5.39
C LYS A 85 20.91 -3.48 -5.85
N GLN A 86 20.30 -3.48 -7.02
CA GLN A 86 19.55 -2.37 -7.56
C GLN A 86 18.22 -2.83 -8.14
N THR A 87 17.24 -1.94 -8.24
CA THR A 87 16.01 -2.26 -8.95
C THR A 87 16.28 -2.37 -10.44
N VAL A 88 15.54 -3.22 -11.15
CA VAL A 88 15.61 -3.33 -12.62
C VAL A 88 15.45 -1.95 -13.26
N TYR A 89 14.55 -1.13 -12.72
CA TYR A 89 14.35 0.24 -13.18
C TYR A 89 15.61 1.11 -13.00
N SER A 90 16.30 1.01 -11.85
CA SER A 90 17.55 1.78 -11.62
C SER A 90 18.68 1.36 -12.55
N MET A 91 18.81 0.05 -12.83
CA MET A 91 19.79 -0.48 -13.79
C MET A 91 19.47 0.01 -15.21
N ALA A 92 18.18 -0.04 -15.62
CA ALA A 92 17.74 0.53 -16.91
C ALA A 92 18.12 2.00 -17.04
N LYS A 93 17.88 2.81 -16.00
CA LYS A 93 18.29 4.22 -15.96
C LYS A 93 19.80 4.40 -15.94
N GLY A 94 20.54 3.44 -15.41
CA GLY A 94 22.02 3.39 -15.52
C GLY A 94 22.47 3.26 -16.97
N LEU A 95 21.95 2.28 -17.69
CA LEU A 95 22.23 2.06 -19.11
C LEU A 95 21.82 3.28 -19.96
N GLU A 96 20.65 3.86 -19.73
CA GLU A 96 20.17 5.05 -20.44
C GLU A 96 21.09 6.27 -20.20
N ARG A 97 21.61 6.46 -18.99
CA ARG A 97 22.62 7.51 -18.71
C ARG A 97 23.97 7.23 -19.39
N GLY A 98 24.30 5.95 -19.59
CA GLY A 98 25.44 5.52 -20.38
C GLY A 98 25.30 5.72 -21.89
N GLY A 99 24.11 6.15 -22.34
CA GLY A 99 23.83 6.43 -23.77
C GLY A 99 23.11 5.29 -24.49
N GLU A 100 22.79 4.20 -23.79
CA GLU A 100 22.02 3.11 -24.36
C GLU A 100 20.53 3.47 -24.45
N ARG A 101 19.83 2.92 -25.43
CA ARG A 101 18.38 2.98 -25.47
C ARG A 101 17.79 1.65 -25.02
N VAL A 102 17.34 1.61 -23.78
CA VAL A 102 16.67 0.42 -23.23
C VAL A 102 15.28 0.28 -23.85
N LEU A 103 15.02 -0.85 -24.50
CA LEU A 103 13.70 -1.21 -25.07
C LEU A 103 12.85 -1.94 -24.03
N SER A 104 13.45 -2.88 -23.31
CA SER A 104 12.81 -3.62 -22.25
C SER A 104 13.84 -4.25 -21.32
N GLY A 105 13.44 -4.72 -20.14
CA GLY A 105 14.28 -5.49 -19.25
C GLY A 105 13.49 -6.22 -18.18
N ILE A 106 14.03 -7.32 -17.72
CA ILE A 106 13.51 -8.17 -16.66
C ILE A 106 14.57 -8.42 -15.60
N ASN A 107 14.17 -8.79 -14.38
CA ASN A 107 15.11 -9.26 -13.36
C ASN A 107 15.76 -10.59 -13.81
N GLY A 108 16.98 -10.81 -13.37
CA GLY A 108 17.76 -11.98 -13.71
C GLY A 108 17.73 -13.08 -12.64
N ASP A 109 18.92 -13.52 -12.25
CA ASP A 109 19.14 -14.71 -11.43
C ASP A 109 18.67 -14.56 -9.98
N TYR A 110 18.52 -15.73 -9.33
CA TYR A 110 18.39 -15.83 -7.87
C TYR A 110 19.66 -15.35 -7.18
N PHE A 111 19.50 -14.78 -5.99
CA PHE A 111 20.60 -14.21 -5.23
C PHE A 111 20.42 -14.34 -3.72
N VAL A 112 21.48 -14.19 -2.96
CA VAL A 112 21.43 -14.14 -1.50
C VAL A 112 20.89 -12.79 -1.07
N MET A 113 19.67 -12.76 -0.54
CA MET A 113 18.95 -11.53 -0.17
C MET A 113 19.75 -10.58 0.75
N ALA A 114 20.57 -11.16 1.66
CA ALA A 114 21.34 -10.38 2.62
C ALA A 114 22.53 -9.65 1.98
N THR A 115 23.22 -10.28 1.02
CA THR A 115 24.49 -9.81 0.47
C THR A 115 24.40 -9.29 -0.96
N GLY A 116 23.37 -9.71 -1.73
CA GLY A 116 23.29 -9.45 -3.16
C GLY A 116 24.07 -10.45 -4.02
N ASP A 117 24.79 -11.41 -3.42
CA ASP A 117 25.59 -12.41 -4.12
C ASP A 117 24.71 -13.24 -5.09
N PRO A 118 24.92 -13.19 -6.43
CA PRO A 118 24.17 -13.98 -7.38
C PRO A 118 24.43 -15.47 -7.15
N LEU A 119 23.43 -16.34 -7.26
CA LEU A 119 23.64 -17.78 -7.09
C LEU A 119 24.28 -18.43 -8.32
N GLY A 120 23.94 -17.97 -9.51
CA GLY A 120 24.50 -18.43 -10.77
C GLY A 120 25.63 -17.55 -11.30
N LEU A 121 26.03 -17.80 -12.53
CA LEU A 121 27.05 -17.02 -13.22
C LEU A 121 26.47 -15.66 -13.66
N VAL A 122 27.39 -14.71 -13.82
CA VAL A 122 27.13 -13.42 -14.48
C VAL A 122 28.25 -13.17 -15.49
N VAL A 123 27.88 -12.95 -16.75
CA VAL A 123 28.79 -12.53 -17.83
C VAL A 123 28.27 -11.22 -18.41
N THR A 124 29.15 -10.24 -18.58
CA THR A 124 28.85 -9.00 -19.29
C THR A 124 30.00 -8.64 -20.21
N ASP A 125 29.72 -8.23 -21.43
CA ASP A 125 30.71 -7.89 -22.45
C ASP A 125 31.74 -9.02 -22.69
N GLY A 126 31.32 -10.28 -22.56
CA GLY A 126 32.14 -11.47 -22.67
C GLY A 126 33.02 -11.78 -21.46
N VAL A 127 32.98 -10.98 -20.40
CA VAL A 127 33.78 -11.13 -19.18
C VAL A 127 32.98 -11.84 -18.10
N LEU A 128 33.59 -12.85 -17.50
CA LEU A 128 33.01 -13.59 -16.37
C LEU A 128 33.10 -12.75 -15.10
N ARG A 129 31.98 -12.13 -14.72
CA ARG A 129 31.87 -11.30 -13.52
C ARG A 129 31.61 -12.10 -12.25
N SER A 130 30.93 -13.23 -12.37
CA SER A 130 30.69 -14.16 -11.26
C SER A 130 30.46 -15.56 -11.81
N SER A 131 30.99 -16.57 -11.16
CA SER A 131 30.89 -17.96 -11.57
C SER A 131 29.83 -18.74 -10.80
N ALA A 132 29.24 -19.73 -11.38
CA ALA A 132 28.50 -20.82 -10.74
C ALA A 132 28.32 -21.96 -11.73
N SER A 133 29.26 -22.87 -11.77
CA SER A 133 29.29 -23.96 -12.78
C SER A 133 28.20 -25.02 -12.60
N TYR A 134 27.63 -25.12 -11.41
CA TYR A 134 26.65 -26.18 -11.05
C TYR A 134 25.19 -25.82 -11.34
N LEU A 135 24.87 -24.57 -11.71
CA LEU A 135 23.54 -24.12 -12.06
C LEU A 135 23.38 -24.00 -13.59
N ASN A 136 22.14 -24.18 -14.07
CA ASN A 136 21.80 -23.81 -15.43
C ASN A 136 21.97 -22.31 -15.63
N ALA A 137 22.18 -21.91 -16.88
CA ALA A 137 22.34 -20.53 -17.24
C ALA A 137 21.66 -20.19 -18.57
N LEU A 138 21.38 -18.93 -18.75
CA LEU A 138 20.92 -18.28 -19.97
C LEU A 138 22.01 -17.33 -20.43
N GLY A 139 22.56 -17.56 -21.61
CA GLY A 139 23.55 -16.70 -22.25
C GLY A 139 23.04 -16.15 -23.57
N PHE A 140 23.71 -15.10 -24.05
CA PHE A 140 23.46 -14.46 -25.33
C PHE A 140 24.77 -14.28 -26.08
N ASN A 141 24.76 -14.61 -27.37
CA ASN A 141 25.85 -14.34 -28.27
C ASN A 141 25.78 -12.91 -28.80
N ALA A 142 26.84 -12.44 -29.43
CA ALA A 142 26.93 -11.11 -30.01
C ALA A 142 25.87 -10.83 -31.11
N ASP A 143 25.33 -11.87 -31.75
CA ASP A 143 24.23 -11.77 -32.72
C ASP A 143 22.82 -11.71 -32.06
N GLY A 144 22.76 -11.72 -30.73
CA GLY A 144 21.54 -11.73 -29.94
C GLY A 144 20.88 -13.11 -29.80
N SER A 145 21.46 -14.15 -30.33
CA SER A 145 20.94 -15.52 -30.17
C SER A 145 21.16 -16.03 -28.74
N ALA A 146 20.17 -16.77 -28.20
CA ALA A 146 20.21 -17.27 -26.84
C ALA A 146 20.83 -18.69 -26.78
N VAL A 147 21.58 -18.92 -25.69
CA VAL A 147 22.12 -20.22 -25.29
C VAL A 147 21.57 -20.60 -23.92
N ILE A 148 20.91 -21.74 -23.82
CA ILE A 148 20.49 -22.33 -22.55
C ILE A 148 21.31 -23.59 -22.31
N GLY A 149 21.84 -23.77 -21.09
CA GLY A 149 22.59 -24.91 -20.70
C GLY A 149 23.20 -24.82 -19.31
N THR A 150 24.02 -25.79 -18.97
CA THR A 150 24.88 -25.81 -17.78
C THR A 150 26.32 -25.55 -18.23
N PRO A 151 26.91 -24.38 -17.95
CA PRO A 151 28.25 -24.05 -18.45
C PRO A 151 29.37 -25.00 -18.02
N ASN A 152 29.24 -25.64 -16.84
CA ASN A 152 30.26 -26.57 -16.27
C ASN A 152 31.66 -25.95 -16.34
N LEU A 153 31.82 -24.77 -15.72
CA LEU A 153 33.07 -24.03 -15.76
C LEU A 153 34.19 -24.74 -14.98
N SER A 154 35.35 -24.84 -15.55
CA SER A 154 36.59 -25.21 -14.90
C SER A 154 37.47 -23.95 -14.75
N LEU A 155 37.71 -23.55 -13.52
CA LEU A 155 38.50 -22.38 -13.15
C LEU A 155 39.82 -22.88 -12.59
N MET A 156 40.95 -22.52 -13.19
CA MET A 156 42.27 -23.04 -12.82
C MET A 156 43.27 -21.92 -12.63
N ALA A 157 44.16 -22.13 -11.67
CA ALA A 157 45.37 -21.32 -11.50
C ALA A 157 46.63 -22.25 -11.68
N ALA A 158 47.43 -21.99 -12.67
CA ALA A 158 48.64 -22.74 -12.95
C ALA A 158 49.88 -21.92 -12.65
N PHE A 159 50.80 -22.43 -11.82
CA PHE A 159 52.05 -21.80 -11.44
C PHE A 159 53.04 -22.82 -10.87
N LYS A 160 54.32 -22.63 -11.06
CA LYS A 160 55.38 -23.48 -10.49
C LYS A 160 55.12 -24.99 -10.67
N GLY A 161 54.56 -25.38 -11.81
CA GLY A 161 54.21 -26.78 -12.10
C GLY A 161 52.95 -27.31 -11.42
N ASN A 162 52.28 -26.55 -10.61
CA ASN A 162 50.98 -26.86 -10.01
C ASN A 162 49.85 -26.36 -10.90
N ASN A 163 48.69 -27.06 -10.85
CA ASN A 163 47.48 -26.63 -11.54
C ASN A 163 46.30 -26.79 -10.55
N LEU A 164 45.91 -25.69 -9.93
CA LEU A 164 44.96 -25.65 -8.81
C LEU A 164 43.57 -25.25 -9.29
N LYS A 165 42.56 -26.02 -8.90
CA LYS A 165 41.17 -25.64 -9.16
C LYS A 165 40.71 -24.56 -8.23
N ILE A 166 40.30 -23.41 -8.78
CA ILE A 166 39.60 -22.35 -8.09
C ILE A 166 38.15 -22.77 -7.93
N ALA A 167 37.57 -22.56 -6.72
CA ALA A 167 36.19 -22.93 -6.45
C ALA A 167 35.21 -21.99 -7.19
N ASP A 168 35.42 -20.69 -7.04
CA ASP A 168 34.55 -19.67 -7.65
C ASP A 168 35.29 -18.34 -7.90
N ILE A 169 34.70 -17.51 -8.76
CA ILE A 169 35.09 -16.12 -9.02
C ILE A 169 33.99 -15.20 -8.49
N ASN A 170 34.39 -14.19 -7.73
CA ASN A 170 33.52 -13.13 -7.22
C ASN A 170 32.28 -13.65 -6.46
N LYS A 171 32.54 -14.60 -5.55
CA LYS A 171 31.56 -15.13 -4.58
C LYS A 171 32.05 -14.92 -3.16
N ILE A 172 31.13 -14.90 -2.21
CA ILE A 172 31.49 -14.88 -0.78
C ILE A 172 32.23 -16.16 -0.42
N ARG A 173 33.52 -16.04 -0.03
CA ARG A 173 34.38 -17.18 0.25
C ARG A 173 33.85 -18.04 1.41
N THR A 174 33.70 -19.33 1.13
CA THR A 174 33.38 -20.32 2.18
C THR A 174 34.57 -20.62 3.10
N ALA A 175 34.29 -21.23 4.25
CA ALA A 175 35.32 -21.50 5.27
C ALA A 175 36.54 -22.31 4.77
N ASN A 176 36.35 -23.18 3.78
CA ASN A 176 37.44 -24.02 3.24
C ASN A 176 37.78 -23.67 1.78
N GLY A 177 37.31 -22.47 1.32
CA GLY A 177 37.34 -22.13 -0.10
C GLY A 177 38.68 -21.54 -0.57
N PHE A 178 38.95 -21.76 -1.85
CA PHE A 178 39.97 -21.09 -2.66
C PHE A 178 39.27 -20.38 -3.82
N TYR A 179 39.28 -19.04 -3.77
CA TYR A 179 38.47 -18.16 -4.61
C TYR A 179 39.34 -17.14 -5.34
N LEU A 180 38.81 -16.63 -6.45
CA LEU A 180 39.40 -15.53 -7.19
C LEU A 180 38.47 -14.32 -7.11
N PHE A 181 39.02 -13.17 -6.85
CA PHE A 181 38.29 -11.89 -6.80
C PHE A 181 38.84 -10.92 -7.83
N THR A 182 37.94 -10.19 -8.46
CA THR A 182 38.24 -9.02 -9.32
C THR A 182 37.65 -7.77 -8.66
N ASP A 183 38.02 -6.60 -9.14
CA ASP A 183 37.46 -5.32 -8.66
C ASP A 183 35.94 -5.16 -8.95
N ASP A 184 35.36 -5.99 -9.80
CA ASP A 184 33.91 -6.08 -9.96
C ASP A 184 33.18 -6.60 -8.72
N PHE A 185 33.84 -7.38 -7.88
CA PHE A 185 33.22 -7.95 -6.69
C PHE A 185 32.87 -6.86 -5.68
N ALA A 186 33.86 -6.11 -5.24
CA ALA A 186 33.78 -4.99 -4.33
C ALA A 186 35.19 -4.38 -4.17
N SER A 187 35.32 -3.31 -3.38
CA SER A 187 36.65 -2.73 -3.03
C SER A 187 37.50 -3.66 -2.16
N THR A 188 36.94 -4.72 -1.58
CA THR A 188 37.62 -5.72 -0.77
C THR A 188 37.04 -7.10 -0.98
N THR A 189 37.80 -8.14 -0.63
CA THR A 189 37.36 -9.55 -0.69
C THR A 189 36.19 -9.88 0.24
N LYS A 190 35.83 -8.99 1.15
CA LYS A 190 34.80 -9.17 2.20
C LYS A 190 34.98 -10.43 3.04
N ASN A 191 36.18 -11.03 3.03
CA ASN A 191 36.47 -12.23 3.80
C ASN A 191 36.38 -11.92 5.30
N THR A 192 35.72 -12.80 6.06
CA THR A 192 35.61 -12.69 7.53
C THR A 192 36.61 -13.60 8.26
N GLN A 193 37.28 -14.49 7.52
CA GLN A 193 38.21 -15.49 8.05
C GLN A 193 39.62 -15.23 7.49
N ALA A 194 40.61 -15.48 8.33
CA ALA A 194 41.99 -15.43 7.94
C ALA A 194 42.35 -16.40 6.79
N GLY A 195 43.42 -16.12 6.11
CA GLY A 195 43.91 -16.94 5.01
C GLY A 195 45.11 -16.34 4.33
N VAL A 196 45.45 -16.81 3.14
CA VAL A 196 46.50 -16.24 2.28
C VAL A 196 45.82 -15.64 1.07
N ASP A 197 46.11 -14.36 0.83
CA ASP A 197 45.66 -13.63 -0.32
C ASP A 197 46.85 -13.24 -1.21
N VAL A 198 46.73 -13.44 -2.52
CA VAL A 198 47.76 -13.15 -3.49
C VAL A 198 47.25 -12.13 -4.48
N ILE A 199 47.86 -10.95 -4.54
CA ILE A 199 47.52 -9.92 -5.51
C ILE A 199 48.25 -10.22 -6.82
N LEU A 200 47.50 -10.29 -7.91
CA LEU A 200 47.97 -10.60 -9.25
C LEU A 200 47.70 -9.43 -10.20
N ALA A 201 48.75 -9.02 -10.92
CA ALA A 201 48.61 -8.09 -12.02
C ALA A 201 48.56 -8.84 -13.37
N PRO A 202 47.55 -8.64 -14.21
CA PRO A 202 47.57 -9.16 -15.58
C PRO A 202 48.77 -8.66 -16.34
N ASN A 203 49.50 -9.54 -17.06
CA ASN A 203 50.70 -9.15 -17.83
C ASN A 203 50.35 -8.22 -19.00
N THR A 204 49.12 -8.22 -19.45
CA THR A 204 48.57 -7.26 -20.41
C THR A 204 47.58 -6.38 -19.69
N GLU A 205 47.79 -5.09 -19.65
CA GLU A 205 46.90 -4.12 -19.00
C GLU A 205 45.51 -4.20 -19.60
N GLY A 206 44.50 -4.23 -18.72
CA GLY A 206 43.07 -4.34 -19.10
C GLY A 206 42.62 -5.73 -19.59
N GLN A 207 43.45 -6.76 -19.44
CA GLN A 207 43.05 -8.13 -19.78
C GLN A 207 42.10 -8.66 -18.72
N GLU A 208 40.93 -9.13 -19.19
CA GLU A 208 39.84 -9.60 -18.35
C GLU A 208 39.62 -11.12 -18.48
N LEU A 209 38.96 -11.70 -17.49
CA LEU A 209 38.68 -13.13 -17.42
C LEU A 209 37.47 -13.50 -18.32
N LYS A 210 37.73 -14.27 -19.40
CA LYS A 210 36.68 -14.73 -20.33
C LYS A 210 36.64 -16.26 -20.41
N ILE A 211 35.43 -16.80 -20.65
CA ILE A 211 35.26 -18.23 -20.83
C ILE A 211 36.02 -18.69 -22.09
N GLY A 212 36.80 -19.75 -21.98
CA GLY A 212 37.61 -20.28 -23.07
C GLY A 212 38.97 -19.61 -23.25
N THR A 213 39.39 -18.74 -22.27
CA THR A 213 40.67 -18.02 -22.34
C THR A 213 41.59 -18.29 -21.16
N THR A 214 42.83 -17.86 -21.28
CA THR A 214 43.85 -17.87 -20.24
C THR A 214 44.38 -16.43 -20.08
N VAL A 215 44.52 -15.97 -18.85
CA VAL A 215 45.12 -14.69 -18.49
C VAL A 215 46.41 -14.98 -17.69
N SER A 216 47.54 -14.62 -18.23
CA SER A 216 48.84 -14.68 -17.51
C SER A 216 49.02 -13.43 -16.63
N CYS A 217 49.32 -13.66 -15.36
CA CYS A 217 49.45 -12.64 -14.34
C CYS A 217 50.83 -12.75 -13.67
N THR A 218 51.34 -11.64 -13.14
CA THR A 218 52.50 -11.57 -12.27
C THR A 218 52.04 -11.36 -10.83
N VAL A 219 52.64 -12.09 -9.87
CA VAL A 219 52.41 -11.88 -8.44
C VAL A 219 53.03 -10.55 -7.99
N GLU A 220 52.20 -9.67 -7.44
CA GLU A 220 52.68 -8.41 -6.87
C GLU A 220 52.85 -8.46 -5.36
N GLU A 221 52.00 -9.20 -4.67
CA GLU A 221 52.01 -9.29 -3.21
C GLU A 221 51.41 -10.63 -2.74
N VAL A 222 52.02 -11.19 -1.67
CA VAL A 222 51.47 -12.34 -0.93
C VAL A 222 51.19 -11.91 0.50
N ILE A 223 49.94 -12.03 0.94
CA ILE A 223 49.45 -11.44 2.20
C ILE A 223 48.95 -12.54 3.12
N GLU A 224 49.47 -12.65 4.35
CA GLU A 224 48.84 -13.38 5.44
C GLU A 224 47.64 -12.58 5.97
N ALA A 225 46.51 -12.73 5.29
CA ALA A 225 45.29 -11.96 5.56
C ALA A 225 44.60 -12.39 6.85
N LYS A 226 44.29 -11.45 7.73
CA LYS A 226 43.48 -11.69 8.95
C LYS A 226 41.96 -11.59 8.71
N GLY A 227 41.57 -11.15 7.54
CA GLY A 227 40.16 -10.90 7.11
C GLY A 227 40.12 -10.40 5.68
N ALA A 228 39.34 -9.35 5.45
CA ALA A 228 39.17 -8.78 4.12
C ALA A 228 40.47 -8.10 3.62
N THR A 229 40.86 -8.37 2.38
CA THR A 229 41.95 -7.75 1.65
C THR A 229 41.39 -6.77 0.62
N SER A 230 42.08 -5.64 0.40
CA SER A 230 41.74 -4.68 -0.65
C SER A 230 41.90 -5.32 -2.02
N ILE A 231 41.00 -5.04 -2.95
CA ILE A 231 41.11 -5.46 -4.35
C ILE A 231 41.49 -4.21 -5.15
N PRO A 232 42.76 -4.08 -5.62
CA PRO A 232 43.14 -2.93 -6.41
C PRO A 232 42.47 -2.97 -7.80
N GLN A 233 42.20 -1.80 -8.35
CA GLN A 233 41.56 -1.66 -9.66
C GLN A 233 42.40 -2.35 -10.76
N GLY A 234 41.74 -3.12 -11.61
CA GLY A 234 42.34 -3.87 -12.71
C GLY A 234 43.26 -5.03 -12.28
N LYS A 235 43.20 -5.43 -10.99
CA LYS A 235 43.96 -6.55 -10.44
C LYS A 235 43.03 -7.70 -10.00
N PHE A 236 43.66 -8.85 -9.80
CA PHE A 236 42.98 -10.02 -9.26
C PHE A 236 43.51 -10.37 -7.88
N VAL A 237 42.66 -10.93 -7.01
CA VAL A 237 43.10 -11.45 -5.71
C VAL A 237 42.73 -12.95 -5.63
N MET A 238 43.76 -13.81 -5.67
CA MET A 238 43.55 -15.22 -5.28
C MET A 238 43.51 -15.30 -3.77
N SER A 239 42.51 -15.95 -3.22
CA SER A 239 42.26 -15.99 -1.77
C SER A 239 41.94 -17.39 -1.30
N ILE A 240 42.80 -17.91 -0.41
CA ILE A 240 42.61 -19.21 0.21
C ILE A 240 42.36 -19.07 1.71
N SER A 241 41.40 -19.83 2.23
CA SER A 241 41.11 -19.85 3.67
C SER A 241 42.18 -20.62 4.44
N ASN A 242 42.49 -20.17 5.68
CA ASN A 242 43.33 -20.90 6.59
C ASN A 242 42.72 -22.21 7.12
N LYS A 243 41.49 -22.52 6.75
CA LYS A 243 40.81 -23.81 7.01
C LYS A 243 40.78 -24.74 5.80
N ALA A 244 41.30 -24.30 4.66
CA ALA A 244 41.52 -25.17 3.49
C ALA A 244 42.63 -26.21 3.79
N GLY A 245 42.76 -27.25 2.91
CA GLY A 245 43.80 -28.27 3.07
C GLY A 245 45.21 -27.66 3.18
N GLU A 246 46.01 -28.13 4.12
CA GLU A 246 47.35 -27.59 4.45
C GLU A 246 48.25 -27.54 3.20
N TRP A 247 48.31 -28.64 2.42
CA TRP A 247 49.07 -28.67 1.18
C TRP A 247 48.69 -27.55 0.22
N LEU A 248 47.42 -27.22 0.11
CA LEU A 248 46.93 -26.17 -0.79
C LEU A 248 47.35 -24.79 -0.29
N GLN A 249 47.26 -24.58 1.05
CA GLN A 249 47.73 -23.31 1.68
C GLN A 249 49.25 -23.13 1.48
N GLU A 250 50.06 -24.20 1.72
CA GLU A 250 51.51 -24.16 1.53
C GLU A 250 51.90 -23.91 0.08
N THR A 251 51.15 -24.53 -0.86
CA THR A 251 51.37 -24.32 -2.30
C THR A 251 51.13 -22.86 -2.69
N ILE A 252 50.08 -22.23 -2.16
CA ILE A 252 49.83 -20.80 -2.41
C ILE A 252 50.88 -19.91 -1.73
N ARG A 253 51.32 -20.22 -0.50
CA ARG A 253 52.37 -19.50 0.19
C ARG A 253 53.74 -19.59 -0.48
N SER A 254 53.95 -20.62 -1.34
CA SER A 254 55.19 -20.76 -2.09
C SER A 254 55.36 -19.73 -3.21
N LEU A 255 54.32 -18.97 -3.53
CA LEU A 255 54.38 -17.87 -4.47
C LEU A 255 55.21 -16.72 -3.93
N GLU A 256 56.02 -16.16 -4.83
CA GLU A 256 56.88 -14.99 -4.54
C GLU A 256 56.55 -13.86 -5.51
N VAL A 257 56.84 -12.63 -5.12
CA VAL A 257 56.69 -11.43 -5.98
C VAL A 257 57.50 -11.66 -7.27
N GLY A 258 56.87 -11.46 -8.40
CA GLY A 258 57.43 -11.69 -9.71
C GLY A 258 57.16 -13.08 -10.34
N ASP A 259 56.57 -14.01 -9.58
CA ASP A 259 56.14 -15.28 -10.14
C ASP A 259 54.98 -15.12 -11.14
N THR A 260 54.95 -16.01 -12.13
CA THR A 260 53.83 -16.02 -13.09
C THR A 260 52.75 -16.99 -12.64
N VAL A 261 51.51 -16.55 -12.73
CA VAL A 261 50.28 -17.34 -12.50
C VAL A 261 49.39 -17.26 -13.75
N ASP A 262 49.09 -18.38 -14.36
CA ASP A 262 48.13 -18.47 -15.47
C ASP A 262 46.76 -18.80 -14.93
N LEU A 263 45.81 -17.89 -15.10
CA LEU A 263 44.38 -18.07 -14.75
C LEU A 263 43.65 -18.49 -16.00
N SER A 264 43.05 -19.69 -16.01
CA SER A 264 42.30 -20.19 -17.16
C SER A 264 40.84 -20.51 -16.80
N ILE A 265 39.97 -20.21 -17.72
CA ILE A 265 38.55 -20.53 -17.63
C ILE A 265 38.13 -21.33 -18.85
N SER A 266 37.61 -22.53 -18.64
CA SER A 266 37.07 -23.37 -19.71
C SER A 266 35.68 -23.84 -19.39
N SER A 267 34.89 -24.13 -20.42
CA SER A 267 33.58 -24.76 -20.34
C SER A 267 33.59 -26.08 -21.09
N GLU A 268 32.93 -27.09 -20.55
CA GLU A 268 32.71 -28.35 -21.26
C GLU A 268 31.85 -28.17 -22.51
N ASP A 269 30.92 -27.20 -22.47
CA ASP A 269 30.08 -26.82 -23.60
C ASP A 269 30.69 -25.58 -24.30
N THR A 270 31.33 -25.83 -25.43
CA THR A 270 32.04 -24.77 -26.17
C THR A 270 31.15 -23.64 -26.71
N ARG A 271 29.82 -23.78 -26.69
CA ARG A 271 28.91 -22.69 -27.04
C ARG A 271 29.10 -21.49 -26.11
N TRP A 272 29.49 -21.72 -24.84
CA TRP A 272 29.71 -20.68 -23.83
C TRP A 272 30.95 -19.82 -24.11
N ASN A 273 31.87 -20.26 -24.91
CA ASN A 273 33.04 -19.45 -25.32
C ASN A 273 32.68 -18.26 -26.21
N LYS A 274 31.46 -18.21 -26.75
CA LYS A 274 30.95 -17.16 -27.64
C LYS A 274 29.94 -16.27 -26.94
N VAL A 275 29.55 -16.61 -25.72
CA VAL A 275 28.56 -15.86 -24.95
C VAL A 275 29.16 -14.53 -24.51
N VAL A 276 28.47 -13.43 -24.78
CA VAL A 276 28.88 -12.08 -24.39
C VAL A 276 28.14 -11.57 -23.17
N ASP A 277 26.90 -12.03 -22.95
CA ASP A 277 26.09 -11.72 -21.80
C ASP A 277 25.40 -12.96 -21.26
N ALA A 278 25.39 -13.15 -19.93
CA ALA A 278 24.71 -14.30 -19.33
C ALA A 278 24.32 -14.06 -17.88
N VAL A 279 23.26 -14.75 -17.46
CA VAL A 279 22.85 -14.87 -16.05
C VAL A 279 22.62 -16.32 -15.68
N GLY A 280 22.74 -16.65 -14.41
CA GLY A 280 22.30 -17.93 -13.88
C GLY A 280 20.80 -18.13 -14.06
N ALA A 281 20.37 -19.39 -14.09
CA ALA A 281 18.98 -19.80 -14.14
C ALA A 281 18.81 -21.11 -13.37
N MET A 282 18.18 -21.06 -12.22
CA MET A 282 18.13 -22.23 -11.34
C MET A 282 17.44 -23.43 -11.96
N HIS A 283 16.37 -23.21 -12.74
CA HIS A 283 15.55 -24.27 -13.28
C HIS A 283 15.38 -24.18 -14.79
N TRP A 284 15.60 -25.26 -15.48
CA TRP A 284 15.25 -25.45 -16.90
C TRP A 284 13.85 -26.09 -16.95
N ILE A 285 12.80 -25.27 -17.10
CA ILE A 285 11.39 -25.67 -16.93
C ILE A 285 10.73 -26.25 -18.18
N LEU A 286 11.29 -25.99 -19.37
CA LEU A 286 10.84 -26.55 -20.66
C LEU A 286 12.09 -26.93 -21.46
N ARG A 287 12.21 -28.19 -21.86
CA ARG A 287 13.34 -28.71 -22.62
C ARG A 287 12.83 -29.46 -23.84
N ASP A 288 13.28 -29.06 -25.02
CA ASP A 288 12.91 -29.67 -26.31
C ASP A 288 11.39 -29.88 -26.47
N GLY A 289 10.61 -28.90 -26.03
CA GLY A 289 9.16 -28.92 -26.07
C GLY A 289 8.49 -29.77 -24.97
N VAL A 290 9.26 -30.33 -24.04
CA VAL A 290 8.75 -31.13 -22.92
C VAL A 290 8.83 -30.33 -21.62
N VAL A 291 7.70 -30.17 -20.94
CA VAL A 291 7.64 -29.53 -19.61
C VAL A 291 8.30 -30.47 -18.58
N ASP A 292 9.21 -29.92 -17.77
CA ASP A 292 9.83 -30.67 -16.68
C ASP A 292 8.89 -30.75 -15.49
N SER A 293 8.19 -31.87 -15.34
CA SER A 293 7.23 -32.11 -14.26
C SER A 293 7.88 -32.33 -12.89
N SER A 294 9.20 -32.56 -12.81
CA SER A 294 9.93 -32.72 -11.56
C SER A 294 10.09 -31.39 -10.80
N ILE A 295 10.00 -30.25 -11.50
CA ILE A 295 10.16 -28.91 -10.95
C ILE A 295 8.79 -28.36 -10.64
N SER A 296 8.38 -28.43 -9.36
CA SER A 296 7.10 -27.91 -8.90
C SER A 296 7.21 -27.38 -7.48
N ASP A 297 6.64 -26.20 -7.24
CA ASP A 297 6.50 -25.64 -5.88
C ASP A 297 5.05 -25.63 -5.40
N GLY A 298 4.09 -26.02 -6.24
CA GLY A 298 2.66 -26.07 -5.93
C GLY A 298 2.01 -24.72 -5.65
N THR A 299 2.79 -23.62 -5.65
CA THR A 299 2.36 -22.30 -5.21
C THR A 299 2.21 -21.33 -6.37
N ALA A 300 1.05 -20.70 -6.52
CA ALA A 300 0.89 -19.62 -7.47
C ALA A 300 1.58 -18.34 -6.93
N ALA A 301 2.51 -17.79 -7.69
CA ALA A 301 3.31 -16.63 -7.32
C ALA A 301 3.65 -15.79 -8.57
N PRO A 302 4.16 -14.56 -8.42
CA PRO A 302 4.80 -13.86 -9.52
C PRO A 302 5.99 -14.67 -10.03
N ARG A 303 6.19 -14.70 -11.35
CA ARG A 303 7.27 -15.47 -11.99
C ARG A 303 7.94 -14.67 -13.07
N THR A 304 9.25 -14.89 -13.23
CA THR A 304 10.06 -14.40 -14.34
C THR A 304 10.69 -15.60 -15.04
N ALA A 305 10.63 -15.63 -16.35
CA ALA A 305 11.18 -16.72 -17.15
C ALA A 305 11.65 -16.20 -18.51
N VAL A 306 12.51 -16.99 -19.17
CA VAL A 306 12.89 -16.72 -20.55
C VAL A 306 12.67 -17.99 -21.37
N GLY A 307 11.97 -17.84 -22.51
CA GLY A 307 11.70 -18.91 -23.45
C GLY A 307 12.38 -18.67 -24.79
N VAL A 308 12.80 -19.74 -25.44
CA VAL A 308 13.42 -19.72 -26.77
C VAL A 308 12.59 -20.57 -27.73
N LYS A 309 12.23 -20.00 -28.88
CA LYS A 309 11.47 -20.67 -29.93
C LYS A 309 12.38 -21.39 -30.92
N PRO A 310 11.87 -22.35 -31.75
CA PRO A 310 12.63 -23.04 -32.77
C PRO A 310 13.24 -22.11 -33.84
N ASP A 311 12.61 -20.95 -34.10
CA ASP A 311 13.09 -19.95 -35.07
C ASP A 311 14.16 -19.02 -34.47
N GLY A 312 14.60 -19.26 -33.23
CA GLY A 312 15.56 -18.43 -32.50
C GLY A 312 14.96 -17.23 -31.81
N SER A 313 13.67 -16.93 -31.97
CA SER A 313 13.02 -15.85 -31.25
C SER A 313 13.01 -16.14 -29.74
N VAL A 314 13.19 -15.10 -28.94
CA VAL A 314 13.28 -15.17 -27.47
C VAL A 314 12.13 -14.42 -26.83
N ILE A 315 11.56 -14.99 -25.78
CA ILE A 315 10.50 -14.38 -24.97
C ILE A 315 11.03 -14.07 -23.57
N PHE A 316 11.05 -12.79 -23.19
CA PHE A 316 11.19 -12.36 -21.80
C PHE A 316 9.81 -12.31 -21.18
N TYR A 317 9.54 -13.21 -20.24
CA TYR A 317 8.22 -13.45 -19.69
C TYR A 317 8.13 -13.07 -18.22
N THR A 318 7.05 -12.36 -17.85
CA THR A 318 6.68 -12.14 -16.46
C THR A 318 5.18 -12.36 -16.27
N ILE A 319 4.80 -12.88 -15.11
CA ILE A 319 3.42 -12.93 -14.64
C ILE A 319 3.34 -12.33 -13.27
N ASP A 320 2.44 -11.36 -13.09
CA ASP A 320 2.15 -10.76 -11.78
C ASP A 320 1.49 -11.79 -10.86
N GLY A 321 1.52 -11.57 -9.56
CA GLY A 321 0.88 -12.49 -8.63
C GLY A 321 0.74 -11.94 -7.21
N ARG A 322 0.08 -12.71 -6.33
CA ARG A 322 -0.19 -12.37 -4.93
C ARG A 322 -1.06 -11.12 -4.76
N GLN A 323 -1.79 -10.71 -5.79
CA GLN A 323 -2.61 -9.50 -5.82
C GLN A 323 -4.02 -9.87 -6.28
N LYS A 324 -4.92 -10.06 -5.32
CA LYS A 324 -6.34 -10.39 -5.60
C LYS A 324 -6.97 -9.28 -6.45
N GLY A 325 -7.74 -9.69 -7.48
CA GLY A 325 -8.39 -8.76 -8.40
C GLY A 325 -7.48 -8.18 -9.50
N LEU A 326 -6.17 -8.44 -9.45
CA LEU A 326 -5.20 -8.07 -10.47
C LEU A 326 -4.51 -9.30 -11.08
N SER A 327 -3.85 -10.09 -10.23
CA SER A 327 -3.21 -11.34 -10.64
C SER A 327 -2.91 -12.23 -9.44
N ILE A 328 -3.37 -13.47 -9.48
CA ILE A 328 -3.06 -14.46 -8.46
C ILE A 328 -1.71 -15.17 -8.72
N GLY A 329 -1.11 -14.95 -9.89
CA GLY A 329 0.13 -15.59 -10.30
C GLY A 329 -0.05 -16.99 -10.88
N ALA A 330 1.08 -17.67 -11.09
CA ALA A 330 1.15 -19.01 -11.66
C ALA A 330 2.14 -19.90 -10.91
N THR A 331 1.92 -21.22 -10.97
CA THR A 331 2.92 -22.20 -10.56
C THR A 331 4.03 -22.29 -11.62
N ILE A 332 5.16 -22.89 -11.27
CA ILE A 332 6.27 -23.09 -12.23
C ILE A 332 5.81 -23.91 -13.44
N GLN A 333 5.03 -24.96 -13.20
CA GLN A 333 4.51 -25.81 -14.28
C GLN A 333 3.54 -25.05 -15.20
N MET A 334 2.71 -24.16 -14.65
CA MET A 334 1.83 -23.30 -15.46
C MET A 334 2.64 -22.37 -16.37
N VAL A 335 3.75 -21.80 -15.87
CA VAL A 335 4.63 -20.95 -16.68
C VAL A 335 5.31 -21.76 -17.80
N ALA A 336 5.82 -22.95 -17.48
CA ALA A 336 6.43 -23.83 -18.48
C ALA A 336 5.41 -24.22 -19.58
N GLN A 337 4.19 -24.59 -19.19
CA GLN A 337 3.12 -24.91 -20.14
C GLN A 337 2.74 -23.68 -20.97
N ARG A 338 2.66 -22.49 -20.33
CA ARG A 338 2.34 -21.25 -21.04
C ARG A 338 3.42 -20.87 -22.07
N LEU A 339 4.69 -20.99 -21.74
CA LEU A 339 5.79 -20.75 -22.70
C LEU A 339 5.75 -21.74 -23.86
N LYS A 340 5.40 -23.01 -23.60
CA LYS A 340 5.14 -24.01 -24.67
C LYS A 340 3.97 -23.56 -25.56
N GLU A 341 2.84 -23.09 -24.99
CA GLU A 341 1.70 -22.54 -25.76
C GLU A 341 2.09 -21.33 -26.59
N LEU A 342 3.04 -20.49 -26.12
CA LEU A 342 3.59 -19.37 -26.85
C LEU A 342 4.60 -19.79 -27.94
N GLY A 343 4.85 -21.11 -28.09
CA GLY A 343 5.68 -21.69 -29.14
C GLY A 343 7.14 -21.88 -28.76
N CYS A 344 7.51 -21.73 -27.46
CA CYS A 344 8.86 -22.01 -27.02
C CYS A 344 9.18 -23.51 -27.04
N GLN A 345 10.41 -23.87 -27.38
CA GLN A 345 10.96 -25.21 -27.30
C GLN A 345 11.79 -25.39 -26.03
N ASN A 346 12.49 -24.35 -25.60
CA ASN A 346 13.28 -24.35 -24.38
C ASN A 346 12.89 -23.14 -23.51
N ALA A 347 12.89 -23.30 -22.18
CA ALA A 347 12.66 -22.19 -21.26
C ALA A 347 13.31 -22.43 -19.91
N VAL A 348 13.82 -21.35 -19.33
CA VAL A 348 14.38 -21.30 -17.98
C VAL A 348 13.59 -20.37 -17.08
N LEU A 349 13.58 -20.71 -15.79
CA LEU A 349 13.02 -19.89 -14.73
C LEU A 349 14.12 -19.01 -14.12
N LEU A 350 13.84 -17.73 -13.98
CA LEU A 350 14.64 -16.76 -13.27
C LEU A 350 14.04 -16.48 -11.88
N ASP A 351 14.62 -15.54 -11.12
CA ASP A 351 14.10 -15.21 -9.80
C ASP A 351 12.67 -14.63 -9.89
N GLY A 352 11.82 -15.13 -9.03
CA GLY A 352 10.40 -14.81 -9.01
C GLY A 352 9.95 -14.05 -7.75
N GLY A 353 8.66 -14.15 -7.45
CA GLY A 353 8.09 -13.50 -6.27
C GLY A 353 8.21 -11.99 -6.31
N GLY A 354 8.76 -11.39 -5.25
CA GLY A 354 8.95 -9.94 -5.15
C GLY A 354 9.96 -9.37 -6.14
N SER A 355 10.85 -10.22 -6.69
CA SER A 355 11.85 -9.81 -7.69
C SER A 355 11.24 -9.63 -9.09
N THR A 356 10.10 -10.27 -9.38
CA THR A 356 9.46 -10.20 -10.70
C THR A 356 9.21 -8.76 -11.13
N THR A 357 9.98 -8.32 -12.12
CA THR A 357 9.93 -6.96 -12.65
C THR A 357 10.09 -6.99 -14.16
N LEU A 358 9.28 -6.21 -14.87
CA LEU A 358 9.44 -5.91 -16.29
C LEU A 358 9.40 -4.40 -16.49
N VAL A 359 10.41 -3.86 -17.13
CA VAL A 359 10.44 -2.47 -17.59
C VAL A 359 10.40 -2.45 -19.11
N SER A 360 9.82 -1.42 -19.70
CA SER A 360 9.82 -1.24 -21.16
C SER A 360 9.73 0.23 -21.53
N THR A 361 10.25 0.57 -22.72
CA THR A 361 10.12 1.88 -23.33
C THR A 361 8.99 1.82 -24.35
N TYR A 362 7.95 2.60 -24.15
CA TYR A 362 6.90 2.78 -25.14
C TYR A 362 7.40 3.67 -26.30
N PRO A 363 6.93 3.45 -27.55
CA PRO A 363 7.45 4.15 -28.71
C PRO A 363 7.33 5.68 -28.67
N ASP A 364 6.36 6.21 -27.93
CA ASP A 364 6.14 7.64 -27.72
C ASP A 364 6.98 8.23 -26.56
N TYR A 365 7.75 7.37 -25.85
CA TYR A 365 8.60 7.76 -24.75
C TYR A 365 10.08 7.50 -25.06
N GLY A 366 10.94 8.39 -24.63
CA GLY A 366 12.40 8.26 -24.81
C GLY A 366 13.08 7.35 -23.81
N THR A 367 12.41 6.97 -22.73
CA THR A 367 12.98 6.23 -21.58
C THR A 367 12.06 5.15 -21.05
N SER A 368 12.64 4.15 -20.41
CA SER A 368 11.91 3.00 -19.85
C SER A 368 11.05 3.35 -18.62
N SER A 369 9.99 2.59 -18.43
CA SER A 369 9.08 2.63 -17.28
C SER A 369 8.69 1.23 -16.84
N SER A 370 8.18 1.08 -15.60
CA SER A 370 7.66 -0.20 -15.11
C SER A 370 6.37 -0.58 -15.85
N VAL A 371 6.28 -1.84 -16.26
CA VAL A 371 5.12 -2.40 -16.99
C VAL A 371 4.26 -3.28 -16.10
N ASN A 372 4.88 -4.15 -15.33
CA ASN A 372 4.19 -5.08 -14.44
C ASN A 372 3.89 -4.44 -13.04
N SER A 373 3.11 -5.13 -12.23
CA SER A 373 2.74 -4.70 -10.87
C SER A 373 3.53 -5.51 -9.82
N PRO A 374 4.49 -4.89 -9.12
CA PRO A 374 5.26 -5.58 -8.09
C PRO A 374 4.38 -6.06 -6.93
N SER A 375 4.53 -7.33 -6.54
CA SER A 375 3.71 -7.94 -5.48
C SER A 375 3.96 -7.39 -4.06
N GLU A 376 5.03 -6.62 -3.88
CA GLU A 376 5.41 -5.96 -2.62
C GLU A 376 5.05 -4.47 -2.61
N GLY A 377 4.30 -4.01 -3.63
CA GLY A 377 3.92 -2.60 -3.79
C GLY A 377 5.01 -1.73 -4.40
N THR A 378 6.29 -2.10 -4.23
CA THR A 378 7.45 -1.45 -4.83
C THR A 378 8.38 -2.50 -5.46
N PRO A 379 9.11 -2.16 -6.55
CA PRO A 379 10.08 -3.07 -7.14
C PRO A 379 11.20 -3.42 -6.14
N ARG A 380 11.49 -4.71 -6.01
CA ARG A 380 12.61 -5.20 -5.20
C ARG A 380 13.94 -4.89 -5.87
N SER A 381 14.96 -4.54 -5.08
CA SER A 381 16.35 -4.53 -5.55
C SER A 381 16.84 -5.96 -5.75
N VAL A 382 17.41 -6.26 -6.92
CA VAL A 382 17.90 -7.55 -7.38
C VAL A 382 19.38 -7.48 -7.71
N SER A 383 20.05 -8.63 -7.76
CA SER A 383 21.48 -8.73 -8.05
C SER A 383 21.81 -8.34 -9.48
N ASN A 384 21.04 -8.80 -10.44
CA ASN A 384 21.27 -8.55 -11.87
C ASN A 384 19.94 -8.54 -12.63
N ALA A 385 20.00 -8.05 -13.87
CA ALA A 385 18.86 -7.96 -14.78
C ALA A 385 19.32 -8.15 -16.23
N ILE A 386 18.38 -8.53 -17.09
CA ILE A 386 18.59 -8.68 -18.52
C ILE A 386 17.81 -7.61 -19.24
N PHE A 387 18.46 -6.90 -20.14
CA PHE A 387 17.86 -5.83 -20.93
C PHE A 387 17.94 -6.13 -22.42
N LEU A 388 17.03 -5.55 -23.18
CA LEU A 388 17.11 -5.38 -24.62
C LEU A 388 17.43 -3.92 -24.90
N VAL A 389 18.54 -3.66 -25.57
CA VAL A 389 18.93 -2.30 -25.99
C VAL A 389 18.83 -2.16 -27.50
N SER A 390 18.45 -0.97 -27.96
CA SER A 390 18.33 -0.67 -29.38
C SER A 390 19.67 -0.18 -29.95
N ASN A 391 20.11 -0.79 -31.02
CA ASN A 391 21.27 -0.34 -31.81
C ASN A 391 20.88 0.74 -32.83
N LEU A 392 19.57 1.00 -33.01
CA LEU A 392 19.06 1.97 -33.96
C LEU A 392 19.22 3.41 -33.44
N LYS A 393 19.61 4.32 -34.33
CA LYS A 393 19.71 5.75 -34.00
C LYS A 393 18.48 6.48 -34.53
N ALA A 394 18.19 7.63 -33.92
CA ALA A 394 17.12 8.50 -34.38
C ALA A 394 17.39 8.97 -35.80
N THR A 395 16.38 8.86 -36.66
CA THR A 395 16.48 9.24 -38.07
C THR A 395 15.76 10.57 -38.37
N GLY A 396 14.85 10.98 -37.49
CA GLY A 396 13.98 12.15 -37.69
C GLY A 396 12.97 12.01 -38.84
N LYS A 397 12.91 10.83 -39.51
CA LYS A 397 11.97 10.56 -40.59
C LYS A 397 10.83 9.69 -40.07
N ALA A 398 9.60 10.15 -40.13
CA ALA A 398 8.44 9.41 -39.63
C ALA A 398 8.37 7.99 -40.26
N GLY A 399 8.26 6.97 -39.43
CA GLY A 399 8.14 5.56 -39.82
C GLY A 399 6.76 4.98 -39.51
N SER A 400 6.17 5.38 -38.37
CA SER A 400 4.86 4.89 -37.94
C SER A 400 4.19 5.88 -36.97
N LEU A 401 2.93 5.62 -36.63
CA LEU A 401 2.25 6.27 -35.51
C LEU A 401 2.05 5.30 -34.36
N TYR A 402 2.29 5.75 -33.15
CA TYR A 402 1.91 5.09 -31.92
C TYR A 402 0.56 5.66 -31.46
N VAL A 403 -0.46 4.81 -31.37
CA VAL A 403 -1.83 5.24 -31.04
C VAL A 403 -2.22 4.69 -29.67
N THR A 404 -2.65 5.54 -28.78
CA THR A 404 -3.16 5.20 -27.44
C THR A 404 -4.66 5.46 -27.32
N PRO A 405 -5.38 4.84 -26.35
CA PRO A 405 -4.91 3.91 -25.31
C PRO A 405 -4.64 2.48 -25.84
N LYS A 406 -3.77 1.73 -25.16
CA LYS A 406 -3.45 0.33 -25.53
C LYS A 406 -4.20 -0.72 -24.70
N SER A 407 -4.42 -0.45 -23.43
CA SER A 407 -4.93 -1.43 -22.44
C SER A 407 -6.33 -1.10 -21.91
N LEU A 408 -7.14 -0.42 -22.70
CA LEU A 408 -8.46 0.03 -22.27
C LEU A 408 -9.55 -1.00 -22.60
N THR A 409 -10.40 -1.29 -21.61
CA THR A 409 -11.62 -2.07 -21.74
C THR A 409 -12.82 -1.16 -21.58
N LEU A 410 -13.65 -1.07 -22.61
CA LEU A 410 -14.84 -0.20 -22.65
C LEU A 410 -16.13 -0.98 -22.40
N MET A 411 -17.11 -0.30 -21.86
CA MET A 411 -18.51 -0.69 -21.95
C MET A 411 -19.04 -0.47 -23.37
N PRO A 412 -20.06 -1.22 -23.78
CA PRO A 412 -20.81 -0.91 -25.01
C PRO A 412 -21.32 0.53 -24.99
N GLY A 413 -21.14 1.23 -26.12
CA GLY A 413 -21.54 2.63 -26.27
C GLY A 413 -20.65 3.66 -25.55
N ALA A 414 -19.63 3.23 -24.83
CA ALA A 414 -18.68 4.13 -24.17
C ALA A 414 -17.77 4.82 -25.18
N SER A 415 -17.29 6.02 -24.82
CA SER A 415 -16.34 6.76 -25.63
C SER A 415 -14.99 6.87 -24.93
N THR A 416 -13.93 6.97 -25.73
CA THR A 416 -12.57 7.24 -25.25
C THR A 416 -11.83 8.13 -26.22
N GLN A 417 -10.93 8.96 -25.70
CA GLN A 417 -10.03 9.78 -26.52
C GLN A 417 -8.87 8.92 -27.00
N CYS A 418 -8.66 8.85 -28.32
CA CYS A 418 -7.47 8.31 -28.92
C CYS A 418 -6.47 9.44 -29.21
N VAL A 419 -5.19 9.16 -29.02
CA VAL A 419 -4.09 10.10 -29.25
C VAL A 419 -3.04 9.40 -30.11
N ALA A 420 -2.49 10.11 -31.09
CA ALA A 420 -1.41 9.62 -31.95
C ALA A 420 -0.12 10.37 -31.64
N ALA A 421 1.00 9.66 -31.58
CA ALA A 421 2.35 10.18 -31.52
C ALA A 421 3.16 9.62 -32.70
N ALA A 422 4.07 10.39 -33.26
CA ALA A 422 4.91 9.93 -34.35
C ALA A 422 6.17 9.24 -33.82
N VAL A 423 6.55 8.17 -34.51
CA VAL A 423 7.78 7.40 -34.26
C VAL A 423 8.57 7.38 -35.55
N ASP A 424 9.86 7.65 -35.48
CA ASP A 424 10.71 7.65 -36.65
C ASP A 424 11.09 6.23 -37.13
N THR A 425 11.72 6.15 -38.28
CA THR A 425 12.16 4.84 -38.84
C THR A 425 13.26 4.14 -38.01
N GLY A 426 13.88 4.86 -37.05
CA GLY A 426 14.78 4.31 -36.03
C GLY A 426 14.08 3.95 -34.72
N TRP A 427 12.74 3.97 -34.68
CA TRP A 427 11.92 3.70 -33.51
C TRP A 427 12.04 4.71 -32.37
N TRP A 428 12.52 5.94 -32.66
CA TRP A 428 12.60 7.01 -31.70
C TRP A 428 11.36 7.90 -31.73
N PRO A 429 10.92 8.42 -30.55
CA PRO A 429 9.80 9.36 -30.50
C PRO A 429 10.12 10.65 -31.26
N MET A 430 9.16 11.16 -31.97
CA MET A 430 9.26 12.46 -32.66
C MET A 430 8.54 13.52 -31.84
N SER A 431 9.05 14.76 -31.88
CA SER A 431 8.47 15.88 -31.13
C SER A 431 7.16 16.38 -31.74
N SER A 432 6.86 16.04 -33.01
CA SER A 432 5.65 16.46 -33.73
C SER A 432 5.20 15.41 -34.72
N LEU A 433 3.92 15.43 -35.04
CA LEU A 433 3.31 14.62 -36.08
C LEU A 433 3.75 15.15 -37.47
N PRO A 434 3.90 14.28 -38.50
CA PRO A 434 4.31 14.68 -39.84
C PRO A 434 3.26 15.47 -40.61
N GLY A 435 2.03 15.60 -40.12
CA GLY A 435 0.91 16.36 -40.70
C GLY A 435 -0.37 16.26 -39.85
N ALA A 436 -1.47 16.74 -40.34
CA ALA A 436 -2.78 16.57 -39.71
C ALA A 436 -3.14 15.09 -39.60
N VAL A 437 -3.82 14.73 -38.50
CA VAL A 437 -4.25 13.35 -38.26
C VAL A 437 -5.64 13.11 -38.86
N THR A 438 -5.77 12.03 -39.61
CA THR A 438 -7.04 11.48 -40.05
C THR A 438 -7.32 10.21 -39.26
N TRP A 439 -8.49 10.11 -38.66
CA TRP A 439 -8.94 8.98 -37.85
C TRP A 439 -9.94 8.12 -38.64
N SER A 440 -9.87 6.80 -38.45
CA SER A 440 -10.83 5.86 -39.00
C SER A 440 -11.04 4.66 -38.07
N ALA A 441 -12.24 4.08 -38.10
CA ALA A 441 -12.59 2.84 -37.45
C ALA A 441 -13.51 2.02 -38.35
N ALA A 442 -13.34 0.70 -38.38
CA ALA A 442 -14.17 -0.17 -39.23
C ALA A 442 -15.59 -0.32 -38.67
N GLU A 443 -15.72 -0.34 -37.36
CA GLU A 443 -16.99 -0.36 -36.62
C GLU A 443 -16.92 0.64 -35.45
N GLY A 444 -18.06 1.14 -35.00
CA GLY A 444 -18.17 2.30 -34.12
C GLY A 444 -18.05 3.61 -34.88
N SER A 445 -17.78 4.70 -34.17
CA SER A 445 -17.52 6.00 -34.79
C SER A 445 -16.28 6.63 -34.16
N VAL A 446 -15.54 7.37 -34.97
CA VAL A 446 -14.42 8.18 -34.47
C VAL A 446 -14.54 9.59 -35.03
N THR A 447 -14.40 10.59 -34.19
CA THR A 447 -14.47 12.01 -34.57
C THR A 447 -13.10 12.48 -35.07
N THR A 448 -13.08 13.68 -35.69
CA THR A 448 -11.86 14.27 -36.22
C THR A 448 -10.81 14.60 -35.17
N ASP A 449 -11.22 14.77 -33.93
CA ASP A 449 -10.32 14.96 -32.77
C ASP A 449 -9.83 13.64 -32.14
N GLY A 450 -10.29 12.47 -32.66
CA GLY A 450 -9.87 11.15 -32.20
C GLY A 450 -10.74 10.55 -31.09
N THR A 451 -11.91 11.15 -30.79
CA THR A 451 -12.84 10.52 -29.82
C THR A 451 -13.53 9.31 -30.46
N PHE A 452 -13.20 8.11 -30.05
CA PHE A 452 -13.82 6.86 -30.46
C PHE A 452 -15.01 6.53 -29.57
N THR A 453 -16.14 6.18 -30.18
CA THR A 453 -17.34 5.65 -29.52
C THR A 453 -17.55 4.21 -29.93
N ALA A 454 -17.58 3.33 -28.93
CA ALA A 454 -17.69 1.90 -29.08
C ALA A 454 -19.07 1.46 -29.58
N PRO A 455 -19.17 0.42 -30.41
CA PRO A 455 -20.44 -0.22 -30.74
C PRO A 455 -21.12 -0.85 -29.50
N GLN A 456 -22.41 -1.17 -29.64
CA GLN A 456 -23.19 -1.86 -28.59
C GLN A 456 -22.79 -3.34 -28.43
N LYS A 457 -22.12 -3.92 -29.41
CA LYS A 457 -21.68 -5.33 -29.40
C LYS A 457 -20.30 -5.46 -28.76
N ALA A 458 -20.13 -6.48 -27.92
CA ALA A 458 -18.81 -6.86 -27.41
C ALA A 458 -17.89 -7.33 -28.55
N GLY A 459 -16.61 -6.97 -28.49
CA GLY A 459 -15.65 -7.31 -29.53
C GLY A 459 -14.35 -6.52 -29.36
N VAL A 460 -13.42 -6.71 -30.27
CA VAL A 460 -12.19 -5.93 -30.39
C VAL A 460 -12.30 -5.03 -31.60
N TYR A 461 -12.17 -3.74 -31.44
CA TYR A 461 -12.35 -2.73 -32.45
C TYR A 461 -11.07 -1.96 -32.69
N THR A 462 -10.64 -1.90 -33.96
CA THR A 462 -9.42 -1.22 -34.36
C THR A 462 -9.70 0.23 -34.71
N VAL A 463 -9.01 1.15 -34.06
CA VAL A 463 -8.97 2.56 -34.41
C VAL A 463 -7.63 2.88 -35.07
N THR A 464 -7.64 3.50 -36.24
CA THR A 464 -6.46 3.82 -37.04
C THR A 464 -6.30 5.33 -37.17
N ALA A 465 -5.08 5.80 -36.95
CA ALA A 465 -4.62 7.16 -37.24
C ALA A 465 -3.72 7.14 -38.47
N GLU A 466 -3.83 8.16 -39.32
CA GLU A 466 -2.93 8.42 -40.43
C GLU A 466 -2.49 9.89 -40.42
N SER A 467 -1.19 10.13 -40.59
CA SER A 467 -0.62 11.48 -40.64
C SER A 467 0.63 11.49 -41.53
N GLY A 468 0.72 12.41 -42.50
CA GLY A 468 1.88 12.52 -43.39
C GLY A 468 2.23 11.23 -44.16
N GLY A 469 1.23 10.38 -44.42
CA GLY A 469 1.41 9.10 -45.16
C GLY A 469 1.88 7.93 -44.27
N VAL A 470 2.09 8.13 -42.96
CA VAL A 470 2.35 7.04 -42.01
C VAL A 470 1.12 6.74 -41.18
N LYS A 471 1.00 5.47 -40.76
CA LYS A 471 -0.18 4.96 -40.04
C LYS A 471 0.22 4.32 -38.74
N GLY A 472 -0.74 4.28 -37.82
CA GLY A 472 -0.73 3.48 -36.62
C GLY A 472 -2.12 3.12 -36.16
N SER A 473 -2.25 2.13 -35.29
CA SER A 473 -3.56 1.71 -34.80
C SER A 473 -3.51 1.27 -33.34
N THR A 474 -4.70 1.28 -32.74
CA THR A 474 -4.92 0.67 -31.41
C THR A 474 -6.15 -0.22 -31.46
N ASN A 475 -6.12 -1.30 -30.68
CA ASN A 475 -7.25 -2.20 -30.49
C ASN A 475 -7.93 -1.89 -29.16
N ILE A 476 -9.22 -1.59 -29.21
CA ILE A 476 -10.04 -1.29 -28.04
C ILE A 476 -10.97 -2.48 -27.81
N THR A 477 -10.90 -3.07 -26.63
CA THR A 477 -11.73 -4.20 -26.24
C THR A 477 -13.02 -3.71 -25.60
N VAL A 478 -14.16 -4.10 -26.15
CA VAL A 478 -15.51 -3.81 -25.62
C VAL A 478 -16.07 -5.07 -25.01
N LEU A 479 -16.49 -5.00 -23.73
CA LEU A 479 -16.99 -6.15 -22.98
C LEU A 479 -18.36 -5.85 -22.38
N GLN A 480 -19.27 -6.82 -22.45
CA GLN A 480 -20.56 -6.75 -21.76
C GLN A 480 -20.32 -6.90 -20.23
N PRO A 481 -20.92 -6.04 -19.40
CA PRO A 481 -20.79 -6.17 -17.95
C PRO A 481 -21.26 -7.51 -17.41
N THR A 482 -20.55 -8.03 -16.43
CA THR A 482 -20.96 -9.16 -15.58
C THR A 482 -21.17 -8.74 -14.13
N ALA A 483 -20.87 -7.49 -13.81
CA ALA A 483 -21.14 -6.85 -12.53
C ALA A 483 -21.40 -5.36 -12.74
N ILE A 484 -22.34 -4.80 -11.98
CA ILE A 484 -22.57 -3.36 -11.86
C ILE A 484 -22.52 -3.02 -10.37
N TYR A 485 -21.76 -2.00 -10.01
CA TYR A 485 -21.64 -1.45 -8.68
C TYR A 485 -22.28 -0.08 -8.66
N VAL A 486 -23.12 0.18 -7.68
CA VAL A 486 -23.75 1.49 -7.51
C VAL A 486 -23.22 2.11 -6.22
N THR A 487 -22.77 3.36 -6.31
CA THR A 487 -22.25 4.11 -5.17
C THR A 487 -23.05 5.38 -4.94
N ASN A 488 -23.27 5.72 -3.69
CA ASN A 488 -23.76 7.05 -3.31
C ASN A 488 -22.60 8.04 -3.47
N GLN A 489 -22.78 9.08 -4.27
CA GLN A 489 -21.71 10.02 -4.61
C GLN A 489 -21.24 10.85 -3.42
N ALA A 490 -22.12 11.13 -2.47
CA ALA A 490 -21.80 11.89 -1.27
C ALA A 490 -20.98 11.07 -0.27
N THR A 491 -21.38 9.80 -0.04
CA THR A 491 -20.73 8.94 0.97
C THR A 491 -19.59 8.09 0.39
N LYS A 492 -19.47 8.00 -0.94
CA LYS A 492 -18.55 7.11 -1.67
C LYS A 492 -18.69 5.61 -1.33
N LYS A 493 -19.82 5.23 -0.73
CA LYS A 493 -20.10 3.84 -0.34
C LYS A 493 -20.98 3.13 -1.39
N ASN A 494 -20.79 1.84 -1.54
CA ASN A 494 -21.67 0.99 -2.36
C ASN A 494 -23.08 0.95 -1.75
N VAL A 495 -24.09 0.99 -2.62
CA VAL A 495 -25.49 1.04 -2.26
C VAL A 495 -26.21 -0.21 -2.78
N SER A 496 -26.81 -0.98 -1.91
CA SER A 496 -27.75 -2.05 -2.21
C SER A 496 -29.17 -1.76 -1.67
N THR A 497 -29.26 -0.83 -0.72
CA THR A 497 -30.48 -0.35 -0.10
C THR A 497 -30.40 1.15 0.12
N LEU A 498 -31.55 1.84 0.05
CA LEU A 498 -31.68 3.26 0.34
C LEU A 498 -32.90 3.49 1.22
N THR A 499 -32.76 4.35 2.23
CA THR A 499 -33.88 4.90 3.00
C THR A 499 -33.83 6.41 2.87
N LEU A 500 -34.86 7.02 2.37
CA LEU A 500 -34.94 8.46 2.07
C LEU A 500 -36.23 9.05 2.63
N ALA A 501 -36.17 10.30 3.07
CA ALA A 501 -37.37 11.06 3.37
C ALA A 501 -38.16 11.39 2.10
N PRO A 502 -39.47 11.55 2.17
CA PRO A 502 -40.25 12.09 1.08
C PRO A 502 -39.64 13.39 0.52
N GLY A 503 -39.48 13.46 -0.81
CA GLY A 503 -38.88 14.59 -1.52
C GLY A 503 -37.36 14.71 -1.43
N GLN A 504 -36.66 13.85 -0.67
CA GLN A 504 -35.21 13.85 -0.59
C GLN A 504 -34.57 13.30 -1.88
N SER A 505 -33.44 13.89 -2.28
CA SER A 505 -32.69 13.43 -3.43
C SER A 505 -31.35 12.86 -3.03
N VAL A 506 -30.87 11.89 -3.81
CA VAL A 506 -29.52 11.29 -3.72
C VAL A 506 -28.92 11.15 -5.08
N ASP A 507 -27.63 11.47 -5.21
CA ASP A 507 -26.85 11.28 -6.44
C ASP A 507 -26.13 9.93 -6.37
N LEU A 508 -26.47 9.06 -7.32
CA LEU A 508 -25.89 7.73 -7.46
C LEU A 508 -24.97 7.70 -8.68
N ALA A 509 -23.90 6.95 -8.60
CA ALA A 509 -23.04 6.66 -9.75
C ALA A 509 -22.98 5.14 -9.97
N ALA A 510 -22.98 4.72 -11.24
CA ALA A 510 -22.76 3.34 -11.59
C ALA A 510 -21.37 3.11 -12.18
N ALA A 511 -20.77 2.00 -11.83
CA ALA A 511 -19.57 1.47 -12.44
C ALA A 511 -19.78 0.00 -12.81
N ALA A 512 -19.11 -0.46 -13.86
CA ALA A 512 -19.28 -1.81 -14.34
C ALA A 512 -17.95 -2.57 -14.39
N ALA A 513 -18.04 -3.88 -14.26
CA ALA A 513 -16.92 -4.78 -14.48
C ALA A 513 -17.34 -5.98 -15.32
N TYR A 514 -16.36 -6.50 -16.08
CA TYR A 514 -16.44 -7.83 -16.65
C TYR A 514 -15.62 -8.77 -15.77
N ARG A 515 -16.29 -9.65 -15.03
CA ARG A 515 -15.64 -10.44 -13.96
C ARG A 515 -14.97 -9.48 -12.96
N SER A 516 -13.64 -9.48 -12.84
CA SER A 516 -12.92 -8.56 -11.95
C SER A 516 -12.25 -7.39 -12.69
N VAL A 517 -12.39 -7.29 -14.01
CA VAL A 517 -11.83 -6.20 -14.81
C VAL A 517 -12.81 -5.04 -14.86
N GLY A 518 -12.40 -3.88 -14.33
CA GLY A 518 -13.19 -2.65 -14.44
C GLY A 518 -13.37 -2.22 -15.90
N LEU A 519 -14.58 -1.80 -16.25
CA LEU A 519 -14.89 -1.31 -17.58
C LEU A 519 -15.01 0.22 -17.56
N THR A 520 -14.36 0.87 -18.50
CA THR A 520 -14.53 2.31 -18.70
C THR A 520 -15.86 2.58 -19.40
N GLY A 521 -16.64 3.48 -18.83
CA GLY A 521 -17.92 3.94 -19.35
C GLY A 521 -18.32 5.27 -18.75
N SER A 522 -19.44 5.79 -19.18
CA SER A 522 -20.08 6.99 -18.63
C SER A 522 -21.52 6.66 -18.25
N ASP A 523 -22.21 7.59 -17.61
CA ASP A 523 -23.62 7.40 -17.22
C ASP A 523 -24.53 7.01 -18.39
N ARG A 524 -24.18 7.42 -19.61
CA ARG A 524 -24.89 7.04 -20.85
C ARG A 524 -24.81 5.56 -21.20
N CYS A 525 -23.87 4.82 -20.59
CA CYS A 525 -23.72 3.38 -20.78
C CYS A 525 -24.69 2.59 -19.88
N PHE A 526 -25.40 3.27 -18.99
CA PHE A 526 -26.38 2.67 -18.08
C PHE A 526 -27.78 3.16 -18.39
N THR A 527 -28.75 2.30 -18.11
CA THR A 527 -30.17 2.67 -18.10
C THR A 527 -30.67 2.60 -16.67
N TRP A 528 -31.12 3.74 -16.18
CA TRP A 528 -31.69 3.89 -14.86
C TRP A 528 -33.20 3.94 -14.92
N THR A 529 -33.86 3.14 -14.07
CA THR A 529 -35.32 3.17 -13.90
C THR A 529 -35.64 3.03 -12.40
N ALA A 530 -36.75 3.64 -11.98
CA ALA A 530 -37.27 3.51 -10.62
C ALA A 530 -38.76 3.17 -10.69
N ASP A 531 -39.25 2.43 -9.70
CA ASP A 531 -40.68 2.21 -9.55
C ASP A 531 -41.37 3.55 -9.24
N GLU A 532 -42.47 3.88 -9.94
CA GLU A 532 -43.14 5.19 -9.84
C GLU A 532 -43.59 5.51 -8.40
N ALA A 533 -43.92 4.49 -7.62
CA ALA A 533 -44.34 4.66 -6.23
C ALA A 533 -43.28 5.29 -5.32
N ILE A 534 -42.01 5.03 -5.59
CA ILE A 534 -40.89 5.53 -4.74
C ILE A 534 -40.32 6.87 -5.22
N GLY A 535 -40.61 7.31 -6.44
CA GLY A 535 -40.10 8.56 -6.98
C GLY A 535 -39.57 8.43 -8.41
N SER A 536 -38.63 9.27 -8.75
CA SER A 536 -38.06 9.32 -10.11
C SER A 536 -36.53 9.33 -10.09
N ILE A 537 -35.90 8.77 -11.14
CA ILE A 537 -34.46 8.77 -11.31
C ILE A 537 -34.12 9.29 -12.71
N THR A 538 -33.10 10.14 -12.78
CA THR A 538 -32.57 10.65 -14.07
C THR A 538 -31.54 9.68 -14.65
N GLN A 539 -31.20 9.81 -15.92
CA GLN A 539 -30.23 8.93 -16.59
C GLN A 539 -28.78 9.18 -16.14
N ASP A 540 -28.49 10.24 -15.40
CA ASP A 540 -27.22 10.51 -14.72
C ASP A 540 -27.19 10.03 -13.25
N GLY A 541 -28.24 9.29 -12.82
CA GLY A 541 -28.28 8.62 -11.53
C GLY A 541 -28.81 9.46 -10.36
N LYS A 542 -29.38 10.66 -10.60
CA LYS A 542 -30.02 11.44 -9.55
C LYS A 542 -31.42 10.89 -9.26
N PHE A 543 -31.57 10.28 -8.10
CA PHE A 543 -32.86 9.81 -7.61
C PHE A 543 -33.51 10.85 -6.70
N THR A 544 -34.81 11.11 -6.90
CA THR A 544 -35.63 11.96 -6.04
C THR A 544 -36.81 11.14 -5.53
N ALA A 545 -36.90 11.00 -4.21
CA ALA A 545 -37.98 10.27 -3.54
C ALA A 545 -39.32 10.97 -3.78
N GLY A 546 -40.36 10.17 -3.96
CA GLY A 546 -41.72 10.65 -4.07
C GLY A 546 -42.24 11.31 -2.79
N PRO A 547 -43.42 11.97 -2.85
CA PRO A 547 -43.97 12.70 -1.70
C PRO A 547 -44.58 11.76 -0.62
N ASN A 548 -44.82 10.52 -0.94
CA ASN A 548 -45.50 9.57 -0.08
C ASN A 548 -44.57 8.44 0.42
N THR A 549 -44.84 7.90 1.58
CA THR A 549 -44.18 6.71 2.09
C THR A 549 -44.42 5.53 1.13
N ALA A 550 -43.39 4.89 0.66
CA ALA A 550 -43.47 3.80 -0.30
C ALA A 550 -42.20 2.91 -0.22
N THR A 551 -42.31 1.69 -0.69
CA THR A 551 -41.18 0.80 -0.93
C THR A 551 -41.16 0.37 -2.38
N GLY A 552 -39.97 0.21 -2.93
CA GLY A 552 -39.80 -0.18 -4.34
C GLY A 552 -38.35 -0.39 -4.68
N LYS A 553 -38.02 -0.31 -5.97
CA LYS A 553 -36.66 -0.60 -6.45
C LYS A 553 -36.20 0.45 -7.47
N ILE A 554 -34.94 0.77 -7.42
CA ILE A 554 -34.22 1.37 -8.53
C ILE A 554 -33.52 0.23 -9.27
N LYS A 555 -33.64 0.19 -10.60
CA LYS A 555 -32.93 -0.77 -11.46
C LYS A 555 -31.92 -0.03 -12.29
N VAL A 556 -30.70 -0.55 -12.31
CA VAL A 556 -29.60 -0.08 -13.15
C VAL A 556 -29.19 -1.21 -14.07
N SER A 557 -29.15 -0.97 -15.37
CA SER A 557 -28.81 -1.98 -16.36
C SER A 557 -27.84 -1.47 -17.41
N SER A 558 -27.06 -2.39 -17.97
CA SER A 558 -26.23 -2.17 -19.16
C SER A 558 -26.19 -3.49 -19.95
N GLY A 559 -26.67 -3.43 -21.20
CA GLY A 559 -26.87 -4.64 -21.99
C GLY A 559 -27.84 -5.61 -21.31
N SER A 560 -27.40 -6.86 -21.14
CA SER A 560 -28.20 -7.91 -20.50
C SER A 560 -28.05 -7.98 -18.97
N TYR A 561 -27.11 -7.22 -18.39
CA TYR A 561 -26.84 -7.25 -16.95
C TYR A 561 -27.57 -6.12 -16.22
N ALA A 562 -28.15 -6.42 -15.09
CA ALA A 562 -28.85 -5.44 -14.27
C ALA A 562 -28.68 -5.73 -12.78
N VAL A 563 -28.68 -4.68 -11.98
CA VAL A 563 -28.76 -4.72 -10.51
C VAL A 563 -29.96 -3.92 -10.03
N THR A 564 -30.44 -4.23 -8.83
CA THR A 564 -31.54 -3.51 -8.20
C THR A 564 -31.12 -3.03 -6.82
N ILE A 565 -31.55 -1.82 -6.48
CA ILE A 565 -31.40 -1.19 -5.17
C ILE A 565 -32.78 -1.15 -4.55
N ALA A 566 -32.94 -1.75 -3.37
CA ALA A 566 -34.19 -1.65 -2.63
C ALA A 566 -34.29 -0.24 -2.02
N VAL A 567 -35.43 0.42 -2.22
CA VAL A 567 -35.68 1.78 -1.71
C VAL A 567 -36.87 1.79 -0.77
N SER A 568 -36.71 2.43 0.37
CA SER A 568 -37.77 2.78 1.30
C SER A 568 -37.89 4.30 1.38
N VAL A 569 -38.98 4.85 0.98
CA VAL A 569 -39.32 6.26 1.23
C VAL A 569 -40.12 6.29 2.52
N SER A 570 -39.52 6.80 3.58
CA SER A 570 -40.14 6.90 4.91
C SER A 570 -39.63 8.16 5.60
N ALA A 571 -40.33 8.60 6.63
CA ALA A 571 -39.79 9.64 7.48
C ALA A 571 -38.39 9.20 7.97
N PRO A 572 -37.36 10.07 7.85
CA PRO A 572 -36.03 9.68 8.26
C PRO A 572 -36.03 9.32 9.74
N THR A 573 -35.27 8.28 10.06
CA THR A 573 -34.94 7.95 11.44
C THR A 573 -34.24 9.18 12.04
N ARG A 574 -34.79 9.71 13.10
CA ARG A 574 -34.21 10.87 13.80
C ARG A 574 -33.84 10.45 15.19
N TYR A 575 -32.60 10.75 15.55
CA TYR A 575 -32.10 10.66 16.91
C TYR A 575 -31.91 12.08 17.43
N THR A 576 -32.49 12.38 18.59
CA THR A 576 -32.32 13.66 19.23
C THR A 576 -31.63 13.43 20.55
N LEU A 577 -30.40 13.92 20.67
CA LEU A 577 -29.66 13.89 21.93
C LEU A 577 -30.36 14.82 22.93
N LEU A 578 -30.79 14.24 24.03
CA LEU A 578 -31.29 15.03 25.18
C LEU A 578 -30.09 15.53 25.99
N ASP A 579 -29.25 14.60 26.45
CA ASP A 579 -28.06 14.94 27.24
C ASP A 579 -26.97 13.85 27.07
N GLY A 580 -25.75 14.27 26.83
CA GLY A 580 -24.54 13.43 26.84
C GLY A 580 -23.70 13.69 28.09
N PHE A 581 -24.21 14.52 29.03
CA PHE A 581 -23.58 14.86 30.31
C PHE A 581 -22.22 15.57 30.21
N GLU A 582 -21.94 16.21 29.11
CA GLU A 582 -20.66 16.92 28.85
C GLU A 582 -20.64 18.36 29.41
N GLY A 583 -21.66 18.73 30.16
CA GLY A 583 -21.80 20.07 30.76
C GLY A 583 -21.03 20.26 32.08
N THR A 584 -21.20 21.40 32.72
CA THR A 584 -20.60 21.71 34.03
C THR A 584 -21.53 21.35 35.21
N THR A 585 -22.78 21.02 34.92
CA THR A 585 -23.78 20.60 35.90
C THR A 585 -24.52 19.38 35.39
N PRO A 586 -25.06 18.53 36.28
CA PRO A 586 -25.74 17.30 35.87
C PRO A 586 -27.01 17.51 35.03
N GLY A 587 -27.60 18.71 34.94
CA GLY A 587 -28.87 18.93 34.24
C GLY A 587 -30.10 18.28 34.90
N PHE A 588 -29.89 17.44 35.92
CA PHE A 588 -30.88 16.66 36.63
C PHE A 588 -30.78 16.90 38.14
N THR A 589 -31.91 16.80 38.85
CA THR A 589 -31.98 16.79 40.32
C THR A 589 -32.45 15.42 40.79
N ALA A 590 -32.01 14.98 41.96
CA ALA A 590 -32.37 13.69 42.55
C ALA A 590 -33.18 13.85 43.82
N LYS A 591 -34.16 12.95 44.03
CA LYS A 591 -34.84 12.72 45.28
C LYS A 591 -34.57 11.27 45.72
N GLY A 592 -34.25 11.08 47.01
CA GLY A 592 -33.91 9.74 47.50
C GLY A 592 -32.53 9.22 47.08
N GLY A 593 -31.64 10.11 46.60
CA GLY A 593 -30.28 9.84 46.15
C GLY A 593 -29.51 11.09 45.81
N THR A 594 -28.31 10.92 45.17
CA THR A 594 -27.49 12.04 44.71
C THR A 594 -27.09 11.82 43.23
N VAL A 595 -27.06 12.92 42.49
CA VAL A 595 -26.56 12.95 41.11
C VAL A 595 -25.33 13.82 41.01
N THR A 596 -24.33 13.32 40.31
CA THR A 596 -23.07 14.07 40.03
C THR A 596 -22.59 13.70 38.65
N LEU A 597 -21.80 14.55 38.01
CA LEU A 597 -21.03 14.19 36.84
C LEU A 597 -19.81 13.36 37.28
N ASP A 598 -19.47 12.32 36.56
CA ASP A 598 -18.40 11.36 36.86
C ASP A 598 -17.56 11.07 35.62
N THR A 599 -16.24 11.17 35.76
CA THR A 599 -15.26 10.91 34.70
C THR A 599 -14.69 9.49 34.78
N ALA A 600 -15.01 8.72 35.86
CA ALA A 600 -14.46 7.38 36.05
C ALA A 600 -15.20 6.28 35.27
N GLN A 601 -16.52 6.44 35.11
CA GLN A 601 -17.37 5.51 34.34
C GLN A 601 -18.02 6.28 33.21
N VAL A 602 -17.45 6.22 32.01
CA VAL A 602 -17.90 6.95 30.81
C VAL A 602 -18.14 6.00 29.67
N LYS A 603 -19.23 6.16 28.92
CA LYS A 603 -19.52 5.40 27.70
C LYS A 603 -19.20 6.23 26.46
N TYR A 604 -19.62 7.48 26.41
CA TYR A 604 -19.32 8.45 25.34
C TYR A 604 -18.81 9.77 25.94
N GLY A 605 -18.05 10.52 25.17
CA GLY A 605 -17.50 11.79 25.62
C GLY A 605 -16.51 11.67 26.76
N LYS A 606 -16.57 12.58 27.73
CA LYS A 606 -15.61 12.70 28.83
C LYS A 606 -16.21 12.40 30.21
N GLN A 607 -17.52 12.47 30.37
CA GLN A 607 -18.20 12.25 31.65
C GLN A 607 -19.59 11.64 31.43
N SER A 608 -20.17 11.10 32.50
CA SER A 608 -21.51 10.53 32.55
C SER A 608 -22.26 10.97 33.79
N LEU A 609 -23.56 10.75 33.88
CA LEU A 609 -24.35 11.01 35.08
C LEU A 609 -24.26 9.86 36.07
N LYS A 610 -23.67 10.08 37.24
CA LYS A 610 -23.62 9.11 38.34
C LYS A 610 -24.83 9.35 39.27
N LEU A 611 -25.60 8.29 39.52
CA LEU A 611 -26.72 8.25 40.42
C LEU A 611 -26.41 7.29 41.57
N ALA A 612 -26.17 7.79 42.78
CA ALA A 612 -26.12 6.98 44.00
C ALA A 612 -27.47 7.03 44.70
N TYR A 613 -28.02 5.88 45.05
CA TYR A 613 -29.38 5.75 45.60
C TYR A 613 -29.43 4.76 46.75
N GLN A 614 -30.42 4.97 47.66
CA GLN A 614 -30.69 4.07 48.77
C GLN A 614 -32.07 3.44 48.60
N ASP A 615 -33.14 4.14 48.92
CA ASP A 615 -34.50 3.66 48.83
C ASP A 615 -35.25 4.35 47.71
N GLY A 616 -35.56 3.72 46.61
CA GLY A 616 -36.35 4.20 45.50
C GLY A 616 -36.09 5.64 45.08
N ALA A 617 -34.94 5.91 44.46
CA ALA A 617 -34.55 7.20 43.95
C ALA A 617 -35.46 7.66 42.80
N SER A 618 -35.74 8.98 42.73
CA SER A 618 -36.23 9.60 41.50
C SER A 618 -35.26 10.69 41.02
N VAL A 619 -35.04 10.83 39.74
CA VAL A 619 -34.20 11.82 39.11
C VAL A 619 -35.11 12.67 38.21
N ALA A 620 -35.10 13.97 38.35
CA ALA A 620 -35.93 14.88 37.53
C ALA A 620 -35.06 15.81 36.71
N LEU A 621 -35.52 16.19 35.54
CA LEU A 621 -34.90 17.23 34.73
C LEU A 621 -35.05 18.58 35.43
N SER A 622 -34.04 19.39 35.37
CA SER A 622 -34.13 20.79 35.82
C SER A 622 -35.19 21.60 35.04
N SER A 623 -35.41 21.21 33.77
CA SER A 623 -36.48 21.68 32.89
C SER A 623 -37.07 20.48 32.12
N PRO A 624 -38.30 20.05 32.43
CA PRO A 624 -38.96 18.96 31.74
C PRO A 624 -39.02 19.19 30.21
N ARG A 625 -38.80 18.15 29.42
CA ARG A 625 -38.80 18.24 27.96
C ARG A 625 -40.17 17.89 27.40
N THR A 626 -40.76 18.77 26.58
CA THR A 626 -41.91 18.46 25.77
C THR A 626 -41.50 17.48 24.68
N LEU A 627 -42.28 16.40 24.50
CA LEU A 627 -42.04 15.38 23.51
C LEU A 627 -42.49 15.84 22.12
N ALA A 628 -41.68 15.56 21.09
CA ALA A 628 -42.09 15.71 19.70
C ALA A 628 -42.84 14.46 19.22
N GLU A 629 -43.62 14.58 18.15
CA GLU A 629 -44.31 13.44 17.51
C GLU A 629 -43.35 12.33 17.06
N THR A 630 -42.11 12.68 16.82
CA THR A 630 -41.03 11.75 16.43
C THR A 630 -40.38 11.05 17.60
N ASP A 631 -40.65 11.45 18.84
CA ASP A 631 -40.06 10.88 20.06
C ASP A 631 -40.86 9.64 20.51
N ARG A 632 -40.67 8.52 19.79
CA ARG A 632 -41.38 7.26 20.06
C ARG A 632 -40.63 6.31 20.96
N TYR A 633 -39.31 6.50 21.09
CA TYR A 633 -38.45 5.69 21.94
C TYR A 633 -37.48 6.61 22.69
N VAL A 634 -37.14 6.19 23.92
CA VAL A 634 -36.03 6.76 24.70
C VAL A 634 -34.98 5.68 24.83
N SER A 635 -33.74 6.02 24.50
CA SER A 635 -32.60 5.14 24.54
C SER A 635 -31.45 5.77 25.29
N LEU A 636 -30.68 4.99 26.04
CA LEU A 636 -29.47 5.46 26.72
C LEU A 636 -28.58 4.28 27.08
N TRP A 637 -27.41 4.59 27.58
CA TRP A 637 -26.52 3.61 28.19
C TRP A 637 -26.62 3.66 29.70
N VAL A 638 -26.69 2.48 30.32
CA VAL A 638 -26.80 2.29 31.78
C VAL A 638 -25.67 1.39 32.23
N TYR A 639 -24.91 1.81 33.25
CA TYR A 639 -23.89 0.99 33.91
C TYR A 639 -24.49 0.27 35.10
N GLY A 640 -24.52 -1.05 35.03
CA GLY A 640 -25.13 -1.87 36.07
C GLY A 640 -24.20 -2.13 37.24
N ASP A 641 -24.79 -2.15 38.45
CA ASP A 641 -24.16 -2.39 39.74
C ASP A 641 -24.53 -3.71 40.40
N GLN A 642 -25.26 -4.59 39.69
CA GLN A 642 -25.79 -5.88 40.16
C GLN A 642 -26.71 -5.74 41.38
N SER A 643 -27.32 -4.59 41.61
CA SER A 643 -28.22 -4.34 42.75
C SER A 643 -29.57 -5.07 42.60
N GLY A 644 -29.95 -5.43 41.37
CA GLY A 644 -31.30 -5.90 41.05
C GLY A 644 -32.38 -4.79 41.03
N SER A 645 -31.96 -3.53 41.16
CA SER A 645 -32.86 -2.36 41.12
C SER A 645 -33.34 -2.13 39.68
N ILE A 646 -34.52 -1.50 39.52
CA ILE A 646 -35.12 -1.23 38.21
C ILE A 646 -34.96 0.21 37.85
N VAL A 647 -34.33 0.49 36.74
CA VAL A 647 -34.22 1.83 36.14
C VAL A 647 -35.40 2.03 35.18
N SER A 648 -36.13 3.11 35.30
CA SER A 648 -37.28 3.48 34.45
C SER A 648 -37.17 4.92 33.97
N ALA A 649 -37.65 5.19 32.76
CA ALA A 649 -37.87 6.54 32.25
C ALA A 649 -39.22 7.05 32.77
N ALA A 650 -39.25 8.31 33.17
CA ALA A 650 -40.41 9.02 33.76
C ALA A 650 -41.02 10.02 32.78
N PHE A 651 -42.30 9.99 32.62
CA PHE A 651 -43.07 10.82 31.70
C PHE A 651 -44.31 11.39 32.42
N ALA A 652 -44.96 12.35 31.77
CA ALA A 652 -46.27 12.86 32.19
C ALA A 652 -47.22 12.98 30.98
N TYR A 653 -48.52 12.76 31.23
CA TYR A 653 -49.57 13.07 30.29
C TYR A 653 -49.89 14.56 30.26
N ALA A 654 -50.76 15.02 29.37
CA ALA A 654 -51.13 16.42 29.20
C ALA A 654 -51.81 17.04 30.47
N ASP A 655 -52.44 16.20 31.29
CA ASP A 655 -53.05 16.61 32.56
C ASP A 655 -52.09 16.59 33.75
N GLY A 656 -50.76 16.30 33.47
CA GLY A 656 -49.75 16.23 34.50
C GLY A 656 -49.64 14.88 35.22
N THR A 657 -50.51 13.91 34.92
CA THR A 657 -50.47 12.57 35.52
C THR A 657 -49.14 11.86 35.19
N PRO A 658 -48.34 11.43 36.19
CA PRO A 658 -47.06 10.75 35.92
C PRO A 658 -47.23 9.34 35.44
N VAL A 659 -46.33 8.93 34.52
CA VAL A 659 -46.24 7.53 34.02
C VAL A 659 -44.78 7.15 33.88
N THR A 660 -44.41 5.91 34.17
CA THR A 660 -43.03 5.41 34.04
C THR A 660 -42.99 4.23 33.10
N GLN A 661 -41.87 4.15 32.36
CA GLN A 661 -41.60 3.04 31.46
C GLN A 661 -40.27 2.35 31.88
N SER A 662 -40.33 1.07 32.20
CA SER A 662 -39.15 0.32 32.62
C SER A 662 -38.14 0.24 31.46
N LEU A 663 -36.88 0.57 31.78
CA LEU A 663 -35.72 0.50 30.88
C LEU A 663 -34.95 -0.81 31.07
N THR A 664 -34.58 -1.12 32.33
CA THR A 664 -33.81 -2.32 32.62
C THR A 664 -33.78 -2.62 34.13
N THR A 665 -33.53 -3.89 34.44
CA THR A 665 -33.14 -4.33 35.80
C THR A 665 -31.62 -4.40 35.89
N LEU A 666 -31.05 -3.84 36.95
CA LEU A 666 -29.58 -3.79 37.16
C LEU A 666 -29.04 -5.14 37.67
N SER A 667 -29.27 -6.22 36.91
CA SER A 667 -28.78 -7.60 37.19
C SER A 667 -27.42 -7.88 36.49
N PHE A 668 -26.77 -6.88 35.95
CA PHE A 668 -25.50 -6.94 35.20
C PHE A 668 -24.46 -5.99 35.77
N SER A 669 -23.23 -6.15 35.35
CA SER A 669 -22.11 -5.25 35.59
C SER A 669 -21.60 -4.69 34.25
N GLY A 670 -21.22 -3.41 34.21
CA GLY A 670 -20.74 -2.75 33.01
C GLY A 670 -21.85 -2.05 32.21
N TRP A 671 -21.46 -1.46 31.09
CA TRP A 671 -22.38 -0.69 30.24
C TRP A 671 -23.31 -1.57 29.41
N LYS A 672 -24.60 -1.23 29.41
CA LYS A 672 -25.62 -1.86 28.59
C LYS A 672 -26.47 -0.77 27.92
N GLN A 673 -26.64 -0.87 26.60
CA GLN A 673 -27.59 -0.04 25.88
C GLN A 673 -29.00 -0.53 26.16
N VAL A 674 -29.91 0.39 26.49
CA VAL A 674 -31.32 0.12 26.78
C VAL A 674 -32.21 1.07 26.00
N THR A 675 -33.37 0.53 25.56
CA THR A 675 -34.36 1.26 24.79
C THR A 675 -35.75 0.93 25.36
N ALA A 676 -36.59 1.92 25.52
CA ALA A 676 -37.98 1.73 25.85
C ALA A 676 -38.90 2.59 24.97
N ALA A 677 -40.08 2.10 24.65
CA ALA A 677 -41.11 2.89 23.97
C ALA A 677 -41.59 4.02 24.89
N VAL A 678 -41.78 5.23 24.33
CA VAL A 678 -42.49 6.31 25.00
C VAL A 678 -43.95 5.91 25.19
N PRO A 679 -44.52 6.05 26.40
CA PRO A 679 -45.90 5.70 26.62
C PRO A 679 -46.85 6.46 25.69
N GLU A 680 -47.85 5.79 25.18
CA GLU A 680 -48.86 6.38 24.29
C GLU A 680 -49.56 7.59 24.98
N ASN A 681 -49.70 8.68 24.26
CA ASN A 681 -50.24 9.93 24.75
C ASN A 681 -49.40 10.68 25.84
N ALA A 682 -48.19 10.25 26.19
CA ALA A 682 -47.30 11.03 27.00
C ALA A 682 -46.85 12.28 26.23
N THR A 683 -46.85 13.43 26.89
CA THR A 683 -46.52 14.72 26.28
C THR A 683 -45.20 15.30 26.79
N THR A 684 -44.75 14.81 27.93
CA THR A 684 -43.56 15.38 28.60
C THR A 684 -42.66 14.25 29.13
N PHE A 685 -41.37 14.33 28.89
CA PHE A 685 -40.37 13.57 29.61
C PHE A 685 -39.94 14.33 30.85
N THR A 686 -39.99 13.69 32.02
CA THR A 686 -39.72 14.33 33.32
C THR A 686 -38.44 13.82 33.97
N GLY A 687 -37.81 12.75 33.46
CA GLY A 687 -36.54 12.25 33.99
C GLY A 687 -36.49 10.74 34.12
N PHE A 688 -35.83 10.25 35.16
CA PHE A 688 -35.66 8.84 35.45
C PHE A 688 -36.09 8.51 36.87
N SER A 689 -36.38 7.24 37.14
CA SER A 689 -36.61 6.72 38.48
C SER A 689 -35.88 5.41 38.68
N VAL A 690 -35.47 5.09 39.90
CA VAL A 690 -34.89 3.82 40.30
C VAL A 690 -35.77 3.21 41.38
N ALA A 691 -36.38 2.07 41.07
CA ALA A 691 -37.02 1.27 42.11
C ALA A 691 -35.94 0.38 42.73
N ALA A 692 -35.40 0.84 43.86
CA ALA A 692 -34.28 0.20 44.50
C ALA A 692 -34.71 -1.04 45.27
N SER A 693 -34.05 -2.18 44.97
CA SER A 693 -34.13 -3.40 45.78
C SER A 693 -33.13 -3.41 46.94
N LYS A 694 -32.06 -2.63 46.80
CA LYS A 694 -31.05 -2.32 47.80
C LYS A 694 -30.31 -1.03 47.39
N HIS A 695 -29.58 -0.43 48.28
CA HIS A 695 -28.75 0.74 47.90
C HIS A 695 -27.74 0.37 46.83
N GLY A 696 -27.42 1.30 45.98
CA GLY A 696 -26.50 1.07 44.87
C GLY A 696 -26.06 2.35 44.17
N THR A 697 -25.27 2.17 43.11
CA THR A 697 -24.82 3.27 42.27
C THR A 697 -24.86 2.81 40.81
N THR A 698 -25.53 3.60 39.97
CA THR A 698 -25.58 3.36 38.52
C THR A 698 -25.14 4.64 37.79
N TRP A 699 -24.67 4.47 36.56
CA TRP A 699 -24.34 5.61 35.70
C TRP A 699 -25.24 5.60 34.46
N LEU A 700 -25.63 6.78 34.02
CA LEU A 700 -26.41 6.98 32.81
C LEU A 700 -25.56 7.81 31.83
N ASP A 701 -25.64 7.45 30.55
CA ASP A 701 -24.90 8.16 29.52
C ASP A 701 -25.68 8.22 28.22
N GLN A 702 -25.50 9.26 27.43
CA GLN A 702 -26.04 9.46 26.08
C GLN A 702 -27.54 9.19 26.01
N VAL A 703 -28.35 10.08 26.58
CA VAL A 703 -29.80 9.98 26.54
C VAL A 703 -30.35 10.50 25.22
N VAL A 704 -30.96 9.66 24.44
CA VAL A 704 -31.41 9.94 23.08
C VAL A 704 -32.88 9.60 22.90
N PHE A 705 -33.65 10.47 22.22
CA PHE A 705 -35.00 10.17 21.72
C PHE A 705 -34.95 9.84 20.24
N SER A 706 -35.79 8.90 19.80
CA SER A 706 -35.83 8.48 18.40
C SER A 706 -37.23 8.03 17.96
N ASN A 707 -37.46 7.98 16.66
CA ASN A 707 -38.64 7.37 16.08
C ASN A 707 -38.54 5.87 15.84
N GLU A 708 -37.33 5.27 16.09
CA GLU A 708 -37.07 3.83 15.96
C GLU A 708 -36.39 3.29 17.22
N ALA A 709 -36.64 1.99 17.50
CA ALA A 709 -36.03 1.30 18.66
C ALA A 709 -34.55 0.96 18.50
N LYS A 710 -34.04 0.96 17.26
CA LYS A 710 -32.66 0.59 16.98
C LYS A 710 -31.70 1.72 17.35
N TRP A 711 -30.66 1.40 18.10
CA TRP A 711 -29.55 2.35 18.37
C TRP A 711 -28.71 2.56 17.12
N ASP A 712 -28.37 3.80 16.80
CA ASP A 712 -27.39 4.11 15.76
C ASP A 712 -25.96 3.86 16.24
N SER A 713 -25.23 3.04 15.51
CA SER A 713 -23.81 2.72 15.74
C SER A 713 -22.90 3.14 14.58
N THR A 714 -23.44 3.89 13.62
CA THR A 714 -22.73 4.33 12.42
C THR A 714 -22.18 5.74 12.65
N ALA A 715 -20.88 5.92 12.52
CA ALA A 715 -20.28 7.26 12.64
C ALA A 715 -20.63 8.13 11.41
N PRO A 716 -20.77 9.45 11.60
CA PRO A 716 -20.95 10.39 10.49
C PRO A 716 -19.87 10.27 9.43
N SER A 717 -20.17 10.57 8.18
CA SER A 717 -19.17 10.72 7.14
C SER A 717 -18.65 12.16 7.11
N VAL A 718 -17.33 12.30 6.96
CA VAL A 718 -16.65 13.61 6.98
C VAL A 718 -15.65 13.65 5.82
N ASP A 719 -15.74 14.71 5.01
CA ASP A 719 -14.69 15.07 4.05
C ASP A 719 -14.15 16.46 4.37
N LEU A 720 -12.83 16.65 4.25
CA LEU A 720 -12.14 17.88 4.66
C LEU A 720 -11.11 18.25 3.58
N THR A 721 -11.23 19.46 3.07
CA THR A 721 -10.28 20.02 2.11
C THR A 721 -9.74 21.35 2.63
N VAL A 722 -8.42 21.56 2.51
CA VAL A 722 -7.77 22.80 2.89
C VAL A 722 -6.95 23.31 1.70
N GLN A 723 -7.21 24.55 1.28
CA GLN A 723 -6.51 25.23 0.19
C GLN A 723 -6.00 26.60 0.68
N GLY A 724 -4.70 26.67 0.96
CA GLY A 724 -4.13 27.85 1.62
C GLY A 724 -4.77 28.04 3.01
N GLN A 725 -5.41 29.17 3.25
CA GLN A 725 -6.15 29.46 4.50
C GLN A 725 -7.63 29.04 4.43
N ALA A 726 -8.16 28.69 3.26
CA ALA A 726 -9.55 28.32 3.14
C ALA A 726 -9.78 26.85 3.52
N VAL A 727 -10.70 26.60 4.42
CA VAL A 727 -11.17 25.27 4.84
C VAL A 727 -12.57 25.06 4.32
N THR A 728 -12.80 23.95 3.66
CA THR A 728 -14.13 23.47 3.27
C THR A 728 -14.31 22.03 3.71
N ALA A 729 -15.49 21.69 4.19
CA ALA A 729 -15.80 20.33 4.55
C ALA A 729 -17.27 19.99 4.26
N THR A 730 -17.52 18.69 4.08
CA THR A 730 -18.87 18.14 4.08
C THR A 730 -19.01 17.12 5.20
N THR A 731 -20.14 17.19 5.91
CA THR A 731 -20.47 16.27 7.00
C THR A 731 -21.86 15.72 6.75
N LEU A 732 -22.00 14.41 6.75
CA LEU A 732 -23.27 13.74 6.52
C LEU A 732 -23.48 12.66 7.58
N ASP A 733 -24.70 12.59 8.08
CA ASP A 733 -25.18 11.48 8.86
C ASP A 733 -26.49 10.99 8.22
N ASP A 734 -26.45 9.81 7.66
CA ASP A 734 -27.53 9.22 6.88
C ASP A 734 -28.60 8.54 7.76
N ILE A 735 -28.34 8.38 9.07
CA ILE A 735 -29.21 7.67 10.01
C ILE A 735 -29.75 8.62 11.09
N SER A 736 -28.93 9.41 11.75
CA SER A 736 -29.31 10.27 12.86
C SER A 736 -29.97 11.58 12.43
N GLY A 737 -29.97 11.89 11.12
CA GLY A 737 -30.55 13.12 10.58
C GLY A 737 -29.59 14.31 10.61
N SER A 738 -30.13 15.55 10.61
CA SER A 738 -29.31 16.75 10.46
C SER A 738 -28.41 16.97 11.67
N LEU A 739 -27.10 16.96 11.42
CA LEU A 739 -26.10 17.42 12.40
C LEU A 739 -26.30 18.90 12.72
N THR A 740 -25.81 19.34 13.86
CA THR A 740 -25.80 20.72 14.28
C THR A 740 -24.37 21.24 14.48
N ALA A 741 -24.16 22.53 14.45
CA ALA A 741 -22.85 23.13 14.70
C ALA A 741 -22.22 22.71 16.04
N LYS A 742 -23.06 22.41 17.06
CA LYS A 742 -22.58 21.93 18.37
C LYS A 742 -21.91 20.55 18.35
N GLN A 743 -22.22 19.76 17.34
CA GLN A 743 -21.68 18.41 17.14
C GLN A 743 -20.37 18.41 16.32
N ILE A 744 -19.89 19.60 15.95
CA ILE A 744 -18.75 19.78 15.06
C ILE A 744 -17.64 20.55 15.80
N SER A 745 -16.43 20.05 15.71
CA SER A 745 -15.22 20.70 16.23
C SER A 745 -14.19 20.80 15.12
N LEU A 746 -13.79 22.03 14.76
CA LEU A 746 -12.69 22.31 13.84
C LEU A 746 -11.53 22.90 14.63
N THR A 747 -10.34 22.37 14.43
CA THR A 747 -9.13 22.82 15.12
C THR A 747 -7.97 23.01 14.14
N LEU A 748 -7.11 23.99 14.46
CA LEU A 748 -5.78 24.16 13.87
C LEU A 748 -4.75 23.93 14.98
N ASP A 749 -3.89 22.95 14.82
CA ASP A 749 -2.90 22.56 15.84
C ASP A 749 -3.54 22.39 17.24
N GLY A 750 -4.71 21.75 17.30
CA GLY A 750 -5.48 21.54 18.51
C GLY A 750 -6.22 22.77 19.06
N GLN A 751 -6.03 23.96 18.48
CA GLN A 751 -6.75 25.16 18.88
C GLN A 751 -8.05 25.32 18.09
N PRO A 752 -9.18 25.67 18.72
CA PRO A 752 -10.45 25.84 18.02
C PRO A 752 -10.36 26.91 16.91
N VAL A 753 -11.02 26.60 15.81
CA VAL A 753 -11.18 27.51 14.66
C VAL A 753 -12.67 27.79 14.47
N ASP A 754 -13.04 29.08 14.40
CA ASP A 754 -14.40 29.47 14.08
C ASP A 754 -14.78 29.05 12.66
N PHE A 755 -15.98 28.56 12.49
CA PHE A 755 -16.49 28.11 11.20
C PHE A 755 -17.95 28.48 10.98
N THR A 756 -18.36 28.56 9.74
CA THR A 756 -19.75 28.65 9.33
C THR A 756 -20.20 27.26 8.88
N TRP A 757 -21.30 26.78 9.49
CA TRP A 757 -21.90 25.49 9.11
C TRP A 757 -23.34 25.71 8.64
N LYS A 758 -23.71 25.00 7.56
CA LYS A 758 -25.03 25.01 6.97
C LYS A 758 -25.75 23.69 7.17
N ALA A 759 -27.06 23.72 7.32
CA ALA A 759 -27.87 22.53 7.53
C ALA A 759 -27.82 21.49 6.38
N ASN A 760 -27.28 21.86 5.21
CA ASN A 760 -27.00 20.93 4.11
C ASN A 760 -25.71 20.12 4.31
N GLY A 761 -25.09 20.22 5.46
CA GLY A 761 -23.86 19.48 5.79
C GLY A 761 -22.56 20.16 5.33
N THR A 762 -22.61 21.40 4.81
CA THR A 762 -21.39 22.09 4.38
C THR A 762 -20.82 22.99 5.47
N LEU A 763 -19.50 22.89 5.65
CA LEU A 763 -18.72 23.74 6.55
C LEU A 763 -17.74 24.58 5.75
N SER A 764 -17.57 25.84 6.16
CA SER A 764 -16.52 26.72 5.64
C SER A 764 -15.85 27.50 6.78
N ALA A 765 -14.53 27.65 6.71
CA ALA A 765 -13.76 28.43 7.67
C ALA A 765 -12.56 29.08 6.97
N THR A 766 -11.99 30.10 7.62
CA THR A 766 -10.73 30.71 7.20
C THR A 766 -9.72 30.57 8.33
N LEU A 767 -8.60 29.92 8.06
CA LEU A 767 -7.53 29.77 9.04
C LEU A 767 -6.83 31.10 9.29
N PRO A 768 -6.31 31.35 10.50
CA PRO A 768 -5.42 32.48 10.77
C PRO A 768 -4.17 32.41 9.86
N ALA A 769 -3.37 33.48 9.83
CA ALA A 769 -2.13 33.53 9.10
C ALA A 769 -1.20 32.39 9.60
N LEU A 770 -0.79 31.52 8.64
CA LEU A 770 0.04 30.34 8.92
C LEU A 770 1.51 30.74 8.91
N GLY A 771 2.28 30.23 9.85
CA GLY A 771 3.73 30.33 9.87
C GLY A 771 4.41 29.42 8.81
N THR A 772 5.73 29.37 8.86
CA THR A 772 6.52 28.52 7.94
C THR A 772 6.59 27.04 8.37
N SER A 773 6.05 26.68 9.52
CA SER A 773 5.98 25.32 10.04
C SER A 773 4.81 24.52 9.43
N SER A 774 4.87 23.20 9.53
CA SER A 774 3.70 22.36 9.23
C SER A 774 2.62 22.55 10.28
N HIS A 775 1.37 22.59 9.85
CA HIS A 775 0.20 22.77 10.69
C HIS A 775 -0.81 21.64 10.43
N GLN A 776 -1.58 21.26 11.44
CA GLN A 776 -2.62 20.24 11.31
C GLN A 776 -4.01 20.85 11.47
N VAL A 777 -4.83 20.74 10.45
CA VAL A 777 -6.27 21.05 10.52
C VAL A 777 -7.03 19.77 10.79
N SER A 778 -7.81 19.72 11.86
CA SER A 778 -8.60 18.55 12.23
C SER A 778 -10.08 18.92 12.39
N LEU A 779 -10.93 18.10 11.78
CA LEU A 779 -12.39 18.18 11.89
C LEU A 779 -12.89 16.93 12.59
N THR A 780 -13.61 17.09 13.70
CA THR A 780 -14.27 16.02 14.42
C THR A 780 -15.78 16.29 14.44
N VAL A 781 -16.56 15.28 14.17
CA VAL A 781 -18.03 15.36 14.13
C VAL A 781 -18.59 14.21 14.97
N SER A 782 -19.57 14.51 15.84
CA SER A 782 -20.34 13.50 16.59
C SER A 782 -21.80 13.51 16.16
N ASP A 783 -22.43 12.33 16.09
CA ASP A 783 -23.88 12.23 15.93
C ASP A 783 -24.62 12.31 17.27
N ALA A 784 -25.95 12.18 17.23
CA ALA A 784 -26.78 12.20 18.42
C ALA A 784 -26.57 10.97 19.32
N CYS A 785 -26.11 9.85 18.76
CA CYS A 785 -25.80 8.62 19.47
C CYS A 785 -24.37 8.54 20.01
N GLY A 786 -23.54 9.57 19.78
CA GLY A 786 -22.18 9.66 20.29
C GLY A 786 -21.12 9.03 19.40
N ASN A 787 -21.49 8.55 18.19
CA ASN A 787 -20.49 8.03 17.26
C ASN A 787 -19.68 9.20 16.67
N LEU A 788 -18.35 9.03 16.62
CA LEU A 788 -17.42 10.09 16.22
C LEU A 788 -16.76 9.77 14.88
N ALA A 789 -16.64 10.79 14.05
CA ALA A 789 -15.78 10.76 12.86
C ALA A 789 -14.74 11.87 12.95
N ARG A 790 -13.53 11.61 12.48
CA ARG A 790 -12.46 12.60 12.41
C ARG A 790 -11.74 12.56 11.07
N LYS A 791 -11.46 13.74 10.53
CA LYS A 791 -10.60 13.92 9.35
C LYS A 791 -9.55 14.98 9.67
N SER A 792 -8.30 14.72 9.26
CA SER A 792 -7.21 15.68 9.45
C SER A 792 -6.44 15.88 8.16
N VAL A 793 -6.01 17.12 7.93
CA VAL A 793 -5.19 17.52 6.78
C VAL A 793 -3.97 18.25 7.31
N THR A 794 -2.78 17.81 6.88
CA THR A 794 -1.54 18.51 7.18
C THR A 794 -1.26 19.53 6.10
N ILE A 795 -1.02 20.78 6.51
CA ILE A 795 -0.62 21.89 5.65
C ILE A 795 0.87 22.08 5.86
N SER A 796 1.67 21.85 4.80
CA SER A 796 3.13 21.96 4.88
C SER A 796 3.59 23.40 4.78
N GLY A 797 4.36 23.85 5.79
CA GLY A 797 5.23 25.02 5.69
C GLY A 797 6.68 24.60 5.44
N THR A 798 7.52 25.48 4.93
CA THR A 798 8.95 25.27 4.75
C THR A 798 9.69 25.66 6.04
N ALA A 799 9.75 24.75 7.02
CA ALA A 799 10.44 25.01 8.27
C ALA A 799 11.90 24.55 8.26
N ALA A 800 12.81 25.39 8.74
CA ALA A 800 14.12 24.96 9.16
C ALA A 800 14.00 24.21 10.50
N THR A 801 14.58 23.02 10.61
CA THR A 801 14.56 22.22 11.85
C THR A 801 15.34 22.93 12.95
N ARG A 802 14.76 23.05 14.16
CA ARG A 802 15.41 23.69 15.34
C ARG A 802 16.40 22.76 16.05
N PHE A 803 16.35 21.48 15.78
CA PHE A 803 17.22 20.47 16.37
C PHE A 803 18.32 20.05 15.41
N ALA A 804 19.58 20.03 15.86
CA ALA A 804 20.74 19.79 15.04
C ALA A 804 20.76 18.36 14.42
N ASP A 805 20.18 17.39 15.13
CA ASP A 805 20.11 15.97 14.74
C ASP A 805 18.86 15.63 13.89
N MET A 806 18.01 16.61 13.59
CA MET A 806 16.75 16.36 12.87
C MET A 806 16.79 16.73 11.37
N GLN A 807 17.89 17.30 10.86
CA GLN A 807 17.97 17.86 9.49
C GLN A 807 17.64 16.86 8.37
N LYS A 808 17.91 15.56 8.57
CA LYS A 808 17.62 14.49 7.60
C LYS A 808 16.73 13.39 8.19
N HIS A 809 16.22 13.58 9.40
CA HIS A 809 15.41 12.58 10.08
C HIS A 809 13.95 12.68 9.63
N TRP A 810 13.29 11.53 9.38
CA TRP A 810 11.90 11.44 8.91
C TRP A 810 10.89 12.18 9.80
N ALA A 811 11.18 12.29 11.10
CA ALA A 811 10.29 12.94 12.07
C ALA A 811 10.46 14.46 12.14
N SER A 812 11.36 15.07 11.35
CA SER A 812 11.62 16.51 11.40
C SER A 812 10.37 17.38 11.19
N THR A 813 9.47 16.94 10.31
CA THR A 813 8.20 17.63 10.03
C THR A 813 7.24 17.65 11.22
N TYR A 814 7.35 16.71 12.14
CA TYR A 814 6.51 16.61 13.34
C TYR A 814 7.12 17.38 14.53
N THR A 815 8.44 17.37 14.66
CA THR A 815 9.12 17.92 15.84
C THR A 815 9.17 19.44 15.86
N THR A 816 9.30 20.11 14.73
CA THR A 816 9.36 21.57 14.68
C THR A 816 8.08 22.22 15.22
N PRO A 817 6.85 21.90 14.73
CA PRO A 817 5.63 22.50 15.24
C PRO A 817 5.36 22.16 16.72
N LEU A 818 5.69 20.95 17.15
CA LEU A 818 5.55 20.56 18.56
C LEU A 818 6.52 21.34 19.49
N ASN A 819 7.73 21.61 19.01
CA ASN A 819 8.69 22.44 19.74
C ASN A 819 8.25 23.91 19.80
N ASP A 820 7.72 24.46 18.70
CA ASP A 820 7.22 25.83 18.62
C ASP A 820 6.09 26.09 19.61
N LYS A 821 5.32 25.07 19.96
CA LYS A 821 4.27 25.10 20.97
C LYS A 821 4.74 24.70 22.37
N GLY A 822 6.03 24.43 22.57
CA GLY A 822 6.57 24.04 23.87
C GLY A 822 6.18 22.62 24.31
N ILE A 823 5.60 21.81 23.43
CA ILE A 823 5.16 20.44 23.74
C ILE A 823 6.37 19.51 23.92
N ILE A 824 7.36 19.69 23.07
CA ILE A 824 8.60 18.92 23.14
C ILE A 824 9.83 19.85 23.27
N SER A 825 10.86 19.36 23.92
CA SER A 825 12.13 20.03 24.06
C SER A 825 13.28 19.10 23.68
N GLY A 826 14.45 19.69 23.41
CA GLY A 826 15.68 18.96 23.16
C GLY A 826 16.67 19.07 24.32
N VAL A 827 17.75 18.31 24.21
CA VAL A 827 18.90 18.36 25.11
C VAL A 827 19.98 19.23 24.50
N THR A 828 20.40 20.28 25.21
CA THR A 828 21.47 21.17 24.75
C THR A 828 22.81 20.68 25.29
N ALA A 829 23.73 20.35 24.40
CA ALA A 829 25.09 19.97 24.70
C ALA A 829 26.03 20.59 23.65
N ASN A 830 27.15 21.14 24.09
CA ASN A 830 28.17 21.77 23.21
C ASN A 830 27.61 22.83 22.25
N GLY A 831 26.64 23.64 22.74
CA GLY A 831 26.04 24.72 21.97
C GLY A 831 25.05 24.26 20.87
N LYS A 832 24.72 22.95 20.81
CA LYS A 832 23.72 22.39 19.90
C LYS A 832 22.59 21.78 20.70
N THR A 833 21.37 22.02 20.27
CA THR A 833 20.18 21.38 20.83
C THR A 833 19.80 20.19 19.94
N ASN A 834 19.77 19.01 20.52
CA ASN A 834 19.41 17.75 19.86
C ASN A 834 18.08 17.22 20.38
N PHE A 835 17.27 16.65 19.52
CA PHE A 835 16.00 16.02 19.90
C PHE A 835 16.20 14.58 20.38
N LEU A 836 17.24 13.89 19.94
CA LEU A 836 17.56 12.50 20.21
C LEU A 836 16.43 11.57 19.71
N PRO A 837 16.09 11.58 18.40
CA PRO A 837 14.88 10.99 17.84
C PRO A 837 14.76 9.49 18.10
N ASP A 838 15.86 8.74 18.01
CA ASP A 838 15.89 7.28 18.11
C ASP A 838 16.02 6.79 19.57
N GLN A 839 16.19 7.71 20.51
CA GLN A 839 16.26 7.36 21.93
C GLN A 839 14.89 6.82 22.41
N LYS A 840 14.91 5.71 23.13
CA LYS A 840 13.72 5.18 23.81
C LYS A 840 13.30 6.16 24.91
N ILE A 841 12.01 6.53 24.90
CA ILE A 841 11.47 7.49 25.86
C ILE A 841 11.09 6.82 27.17
N THR A 842 11.33 7.49 28.29
CA THR A 842 10.86 7.02 29.60
C THR A 842 9.37 7.30 29.78
N ARG A 843 8.72 6.60 30.69
CA ARG A 843 7.29 6.84 31.03
C ARG A 843 7.10 8.24 31.62
N GLY A 844 8.08 8.78 32.36
CA GLY A 844 8.07 10.12 32.91
C GLY A 844 8.18 11.18 31.81
N ASP A 845 9.18 11.07 30.92
CA ASP A 845 9.31 12.01 29.80
C ASP A 845 8.10 11.95 28.84
N PHE A 846 7.53 10.75 28.63
CA PHE A 846 6.27 10.59 27.87
C PHE A 846 5.11 11.31 28.56
N ALA A 847 4.99 11.21 29.88
CA ALA A 847 3.97 11.92 30.65
C ALA A 847 4.16 13.44 30.51
N LEU A 848 5.41 13.93 30.56
CA LEU A 848 5.70 15.35 30.40
C LEU A 848 5.30 15.86 28.99
N MET A 849 5.68 15.14 27.93
CA MET A 849 5.30 15.49 26.56
C MET A 849 3.77 15.49 26.41
N THR A 850 3.09 14.51 26.99
CA THR A 850 1.63 14.37 26.90
C THR A 850 0.91 15.48 27.69
N ALA A 851 1.37 15.80 28.88
CA ALA A 851 0.79 16.88 29.70
C ALA A 851 0.98 18.26 29.05
N ASN A 852 2.16 18.51 28.46
CA ASN A 852 2.39 19.74 27.67
C ASN A 852 1.50 19.78 26.41
N TRP A 853 1.30 18.64 25.75
CA TRP A 853 0.42 18.53 24.59
C TRP A 853 -1.05 18.86 24.95
N LEU A 854 -1.50 18.44 26.14
CA LEU A 854 -2.80 18.77 26.68
C LEU A 854 -2.90 20.23 27.15
N GLY A 855 -1.78 20.96 27.22
CA GLY A 855 -1.74 22.33 27.71
C GLY A 855 -2.03 22.46 29.21
N LEU A 856 -1.74 21.43 30.00
CA LEU A 856 -1.98 21.42 31.43
C LEU A 856 -1.01 22.35 32.18
N ASP A 857 -1.55 23.19 33.06
CA ASP A 857 -0.75 23.98 33.98
C ASP A 857 -0.23 23.08 35.11
N LEU A 858 0.98 22.58 34.94
CA LEU A 858 1.59 21.60 35.84
C LEU A 858 1.78 22.11 37.27
N SER A 859 1.79 23.42 37.49
CA SER A 859 1.92 24.01 38.84
C SER A 859 0.69 23.69 39.73
N ARG A 860 -0.49 23.57 39.14
CA ARG A 860 -1.73 23.21 39.85
C ARG A 860 -1.73 21.81 40.46
N TYR A 861 -0.90 20.93 39.92
CA TYR A 861 -0.83 19.52 40.35
C TYR A 861 0.31 19.24 41.34
N ALA A 862 1.09 20.25 41.71
CA ALA A 862 2.25 20.10 42.61
C ALA A 862 1.89 19.37 43.93
N ASN A 863 0.71 19.61 44.48
CA ASN A 863 0.24 19.05 45.75
C ASN A 863 -0.56 17.73 45.60
N VAL A 864 -0.69 17.17 44.39
CA VAL A 864 -1.37 15.90 44.16
C VAL A 864 -0.58 14.78 44.80
N SER A 865 -1.24 13.97 45.63
CA SER A 865 -0.66 12.75 46.22
C SER A 865 -0.78 11.57 45.23
N LEU A 866 0.30 10.91 44.99
CA LEU A 866 0.35 9.73 44.11
C LEU A 866 0.22 8.43 44.91
N PRO A 867 -0.59 7.45 44.44
CA PRO A 867 -0.72 6.14 45.10
C PRO A 867 0.40 5.18 44.76
N TYR A 868 1.45 5.65 44.09
CA TYR A 868 2.53 4.80 43.57
C TYR A 868 3.59 4.52 44.62
N ALA A 869 3.93 3.24 44.82
CA ALA A 869 4.96 2.82 45.75
C ALA A 869 6.35 3.39 45.39
N ASP A 870 6.58 3.74 44.15
CA ASP A 870 7.82 4.30 43.63
C ASP A 870 7.75 5.83 43.39
N ALA A 871 6.74 6.53 43.98
CA ALA A 871 6.52 7.96 43.76
C ALA A 871 7.75 8.81 44.11
N ALA A 872 8.48 8.48 45.18
CA ALA A 872 9.69 9.17 45.58
C ALA A 872 10.87 9.05 44.58
N SER A 873 10.81 8.09 43.66
CA SER A 873 11.85 7.86 42.67
C SER A 873 11.58 8.56 41.34
N ILE A 874 10.43 9.22 41.18
CA ILE A 874 10.06 9.97 39.95
C ILE A 874 11.05 11.14 39.79
N PRO A 875 11.63 11.34 38.60
CA PRO A 875 12.47 12.50 38.33
C PRO A 875 11.72 13.82 38.58
N LYS A 876 12.41 14.80 39.17
CA LYS A 876 11.78 16.07 39.57
C LYS A 876 11.14 16.81 38.39
N TRP A 877 11.76 16.69 37.19
CA TRP A 877 11.22 17.34 36.00
C TRP A 877 9.93 16.68 35.47
N ASP A 878 9.70 15.38 35.77
CA ASP A 878 8.51 14.62 35.36
C ASP A 878 7.42 14.61 36.43
N GLU A 879 7.77 14.91 37.69
CA GLU A 879 6.91 14.68 38.86
C GLU A 879 5.52 15.35 38.71
N ASN A 880 5.48 16.61 38.36
CA ASN A 880 4.22 17.32 38.21
C ASN A 880 3.41 16.86 36.97
N ALA A 881 4.07 16.41 35.91
CA ALA A 881 3.38 15.84 34.77
C ALA A 881 2.74 14.49 35.08
N VAL A 882 3.44 13.63 35.82
CA VAL A 882 2.90 12.36 36.31
C VAL A 882 1.72 12.59 37.26
N LYS A 883 1.83 13.57 38.16
CA LYS A 883 0.74 14.01 39.05
C LYS A 883 -0.46 14.51 38.27
N ALA A 884 -0.24 15.35 37.26
CA ALA A 884 -1.30 15.89 36.41
C ALA A 884 -2.04 14.76 35.67
N LEU A 885 -1.32 13.89 34.96
CA LEU A 885 -1.96 12.81 34.21
C LEU A 885 -2.63 11.77 35.12
N TYR A 886 -2.14 11.61 36.36
CA TYR A 886 -2.84 10.79 37.35
C TYR A 886 -4.15 11.45 37.81
N ALA A 887 -4.12 12.72 38.16
CA ALA A 887 -5.30 13.48 38.61
C ALA A 887 -6.39 13.55 37.54
N GLU A 888 -5.97 13.66 36.26
CA GLU A 888 -6.86 13.63 35.10
C GLU A 888 -7.31 12.20 34.71
N GLY A 889 -6.95 11.16 35.47
CA GLY A 889 -7.35 9.77 35.20
C GLY A 889 -6.66 9.11 33.98
N ILE A 890 -5.74 9.82 33.34
CA ILE A 890 -5.08 9.40 32.09
C ILE A 890 -3.99 8.34 32.36
N MET A 891 -3.17 8.55 33.40
CA MET A 891 -2.10 7.63 33.81
C MET A 891 -2.44 6.94 35.13
N GLN A 892 -2.71 5.62 35.08
CA GLN A 892 -3.19 4.85 36.24
C GLN A 892 -2.14 3.99 36.93
N GLY A 893 -0.88 4.02 36.44
CA GLY A 893 0.20 3.14 36.93
C GLY A 893 0.05 1.67 36.51
N SER A 894 0.96 0.84 36.95
CA SER A 894 0.98 -0.59 36.70
C SER A 894 1.15 -1.37 38.00
N LYS A 895 0.44 -2.51 38.13
CA LYS A 895 0.61 -3.41 39.30
C LYS A 895 1.93 -4.18 39.17
N ALA A 896 2.74 -4.12 40.20
CA ALA A 896 3.93 -4.94 40.34
C ALA A 896 3.60 -6.35 40.86
N GLY A 897 4.55 -7.28 40.80
CA GLY A 897 4.36 -8.64 41.29
C GLY A 897 4.06 -8.77 42.82
N ASP A 898 4.42 -7.74 43.61
CA ASP A 898 4.11 -7.59 45.03
C ASP A 898 2.70 -7.00 45.30
N GLY A 899 1.92 -6.75 44.23
CA GLY A 899 0.59 -6.14 44.30
C GLY A 899 0.61 -4.61 44.40
N SER A 900 1.77 -3.97 44.60
CA SER A 900 1.87 -2.50 44.69
C SER A 900 1.64 -1.84 43.35
N LEU A 901 1.04 -0.63 43.36
CA LEU A 901 0.91 0.19 42.17
C LEU A 901 2.15 1.04 41.98
N ARG A 902 2.69 1.09 40.77
CA ARG A 902 3.92 1.83 40.44
C ARG A 902 3.75 2.72 39.23
N ALA A 903 4.39 3.88 39.25
CA ALA A 903 4.48 4.79 38.10
C ALA A 903 5.50 4.28 37.06
N ASN A 904 6.59 3.66 37.49
CA ASN A 904 7.72 3.23 36.69
C ASN A 904 8.28 4.37 35.79
N ALA A 905 8.34 5.61 36.31
CA ALA A 905 8.65 6.80 35.54
C ALA A 905 10.02 6.73 34.82
N LYS A 906 11.00 6.05 35.40
CA LYS A 906 12.35 5.88 34.79
C LYS A 906 12.44 4.75 33.76
N ALA A 907 11.46 3.86 33.70
CA ALA A 907 11.43 2.77 32.73
C ALA A 907 11.01 3.28 31.35
N SER A 908 11.54 2.68 30.28
CA SER A 908 11.04 2.94 28.94
C SER A 908 9.59 2.53 28.81
N ILE A 909 8.77 3.35 28.16
CA ILE A 909 7.36 3.04 27.93
C ILE A 909 7.21 2.14 26.69
N THR A 910 6.33 1.13 26.77
CA THR A 910 6.01 0.28 25.63
C THR A 910 4.99 0.96 24.70
N ARG A 911 4.91 0.49 23.44
CA ARG A 911 3.94 1.01 22.45
C ARG A 911 2.51 0.80 22.94
N ALA A 912 2.17 -0.36 23.52
CA ALA A 912 0.84 -0.62 24.06
C ALA A 912 0.48 0.34 25.20
N GLU A 913 1.41 0.63 26.09
CA GLU A 913 1.20 1.59 27.19
C GLU A 913 1.04 3.02 26.67
N ALA A 914 1.90 3.46 25.74
CA ALA A 914 1.80 4.78 25.14
C ALA A 914 0.47 4.96 24.41
N MET A 915 0.08 3.98 23.59
CA MET A 915 -1.22 4.00 22.87
C MET A 915 -2.40 4.00 23.84
N THR A 916 -2.32 3.29 24.97
CA THR A 916 -3.40 3.30 25.97
C THR A 916 -3.54 4.65 26.64
N ILE A 917 -2.44 5.30 27.00
CA ILE A 917 -2.45 6.63 27.61
C ILE A 917 -3.03 7.64 26.62
N LEU A 918 -2.59 7.62 25.35
CA LEU A 918 -3.14 8.52 24.31
C LEU A 918 -4.60 8.21 23.99
N GLY A 919 -5.00 6.96 23.98
CA GLY A 919 -6.38 6.55 23.74
C GLY A 919 -7.35 6.99 24.84
N ARG A 920 -6.89 7.06 26.11
CA ARG A 920 -7.70 7.56 27.23
C ARG A 920 -7.99 9.06 27.17
N ILE A 921 -7.16 9.81 26.45
CA ILE A 921 -7.37 11.26 26.25
C ILE A 921 -8.50 11.53 25.26
N LEU A 922 -8.73 10.60 24.35
CA LEU A 922 -9.75 10.74 23.31
C LEU A 922 -11.15 10.55 23.90
N PRO A 923 -12.15 11.31 23.43
CA PRO A 923 -13.56 11.03 23.71
C PRO A 923 -13.93 9.60 23.26
N GLN A 924 -14.83 8.95 24.00
CA GLN A 924 -15.36 7.65 23.59
C GLN A 924 -16.32 7.83 22.40
N GLY A 925 -16.47 6.78 21.56
CA GLY A 925 -17.36 6.78 20.41
C GLY A 925 -16.68 6.80 19.04
N TYR A 926 -15.35 6.88 18.98
CA TYR A 926 -14.62 6.70 17.73
C TYR A 926 -14.77 5.27 17.22
N PRO A 927 -14.90 5.09 15.87
CA PRO A 927 -14.82 3.78 15.25
C PRO A 927 -13.50 3.08 15.59
N GLN A 928 -13.53 1.75 15.60
CA GLN A 928 -12.37 0.91 15.89
C GLN A 928 -11.99 0.11 14.64
N ALA A 929 -10.72 0.21 14.23
CA ALA A 929 -10.21 -0.61 13.14
C ALA A 929 -10.12 -2.09 13.55
N SER A 930 -10.30 -2.99 12.58
CA SER A 930 -9.92 -4.38 12.76
C SER A 930 -8.39 -4.50 12.80
N LEU A 931 -7.86 -5.10 13.85
CA LEU A 931 -6.43 -5.31 14.00
C LEU A 931 -5.91 -6.56 13.26
N THR A 932 -6.77 -7.34 12.60
CA THR A 932 -6.40 -8.59 11.91
C THR A 932 -5.42 -8.39 10.74
N ALA A 933 -5.27 -7.17 10.25
CA ALA A 933 -4.27 -6.83 9.23
C ALA A 933 -2.81 -6.87 9.75
N PHE A 934 -2.62 -6.88 11.08
CA PHE A 934 -1.31 -6.92 11.70
C PHE A 934 -0.97 -8.34 12.16
N SER A 935 0.19 -8.84 11.77
CA SER A 935 0.62 -10.21 12.04
C SER A 935 0.80 -10.53 13.54
N ASP A 936 0.98 -9.50 14.35
CA ASP A 936 1.17 -9.57 15.81
C ASP A 936 -0.04 -9.05 16.62
N ALA A 937 -1.21 -8.94 16.00
CA ALA A 937 -2.45 -8.47 16.64
C ALA A 937 -2.79 -9.26 17.92
N ALA A 938 -2.47 -10.56 17.96
CA ALA A 938 -2.65 -11.41 19.14
C ALA A 938 -1.75 -11.02 20.32
N SER A 939 -0.65 -10.31 20.09
CA SER A 939 0.28 -9.83 21.11
C SER A 939 -0.16 -8.51 21.75
N VAL A 940 -1.22 -7.88 21.23
CA VAL A 940 -1.79 -6.65 21.82
C VAL A 940 -2.51 -7.02 23.11
N PRO A 941 -2.09 -6.48 24.28
CA PRO A 941 -2.72 -6.79 25.54
C PRO A 941 -4.21 -6.44 25.54
N SER A 942 -5.05 -7.25 26.18
CA SER A 942 -6.51 -7.04 26.21
C SER A 942 -6.90 -5.66 26.74
N TRP A 943 -6.18 -5.15 27.74
CA TRP A 943 -6.42 -3.85 28.35
C TRP A 943 -6.09 -2.64 27.42
N SER A 944 -5.31 -2.84 26.37
CA SER A 944 -4.94 -1.80 25.41
C SER A 944 -5.67 -1.91 24.06
N LYS A 945 -6.36 -3.04 23.82
CA LYS A 945 -6.85 -3.42 22.50
C LYS A 945 -7.77 -2.39 21.85
N ASP A 946 -8.73 -1.88 22.61
CA ASP A 946 -9.71 -0.91 22.10
C ASP A 946 -9.04 0.44 21.79
N TYR A 947 -8.12 0.87 22.64
CA TYR A 947 -7.34 2.11 22.42
C TYR A 947 -6.44 1.99 21.20
N VAL A 948 -5.77 0.85 21.03
CA VAL A 948 -4.96 0.57 19.84
C VAL A 948 -5.81 0.58 18.58
N ALA A 949 -6.98 -0.08 18.60
CA ALA A 949 -7.91 -0.13 17.48
C ALA A 949 -8.42 1.27 17.07
N THR A 950 -8.74 2.11 18.05
CA THR A 950 -9.12 3.52 17.83
C THR A 950 -7.98 4.32 17.19
N LEU A 951 -6.75 4.21 17.73
CA LEU A 951 -5.59 4.94 17.18
C LEU A 951 -5.17 4.47 15.79
N VAL A 952 -5.39 3.20 15.47
CA VAL A 952 -5.21 2.66 14.12
C VAL A 952 -6.25 3.23 13.16
N GLU A 953 -7.52 3.28 13.56
CA GLU A 953 -8.60 3.89 12.75
C GLU A 953 -8.33 5.37 12.48
N LEU A 954 -7.89 6.10 13.49
CA LEU A 954 -7.49 7.52 13.37
C LEU A 954 -6.17 7.72 12.62
N LYS A 955 -5.51 6.64 12.17
CA LYS A 955 -4.21 6.65 11.47
C LYS A 955 -3.07 7.30 12.27
N VAL A 956 -3.21 7.38 13.57
CA VAL A 956 -2.15 7.81 14.50
C VAL A 956 -1.05 6.75 14.55
N VAL A 957 -1.45 5.49 14.46
CA VAL A 957 -0.57 4.32 14.44
C VAL A 957 -0.89 3.48 13.19
N GLY A 958 0.12 3.28 12.35
CA GLY A 958 -0.01 2.46 11.11
C GLY A 958 0.78 1.15 11.15
N GLY A 959 1.48 0.88 12.25
CA GLY A 959 2.40 -0.25 12.33
C GLY A 959 3.67 -0.07 11.49
N SER A 960 4.54 -1.05 11.53
CA SER A 960 5.74 -1.14 10.72
C SER A 960 5.90 -2.58 10.22
N ASN A 961 6.15 -2.76 8.92
CA ASN A 961 6.26 -4.08 8.29
C ASN A 961 5.10 -5.05 8.64
N GLY A 962 3.86 -4.50 8.70
CA GLY A 962 2.68 -5.30 9.02
C GLY A 962 2.58 -5.73 10.49
N LYS A 963 3.31 -5.04 11.41
CA LYS A 963 3.29 -5.30 12.86
C LYS A 963 3.01 -4.04 13.65
N LEU A 964 2.34 -4.17 14.79
CA LEU A 964 2.11 -3.11 15.78
C LEU A 964 3.25 -3.01 16.80
N ASP A 965 3.97 -4.10 17.03
CA ASP A 965 5.04 -4.23 18.02
C ASP A 965 4.64 -3.72 19.43
N PRO A 966 3.54 -4.21 20.02
CA PRO A 966 2.93 -3.63 21.22
C PRO A 966 3.86 -3.63 22.44
N ASN A 967 4.75 -4.60 22.52
CA ASN A 967 5.69 -4.77 23.65
C ASN A 967 7.04 -4.05 23.44
N ALA A 968 7.29 -3.51 22.25
CA ALA A 968 8.49 -2.74 21.98
C ALA A 968 8.44 -1.36 22.67
N SER A 969 9.58 -0.87 23.14
CA SER A 969 9.68 0.51 23.67
C SER A 969 9.62 1.52 22.52
N VAL A 970 8.85 2.59 22.67
CA VAL A 970 8.73 3.66 21.68
C VAL A 970 9.92 4.62 21.75
N THR A 971 10.24 5.21 20.59
CA THR A 971 11.24 6.27 20.48
C THR A 971 10.61 7.65 20.64
N ARG A 972 11.44 8.66 20.94
CA ARG A 972 11.01 10.06 21.01
C ARG A 972 10.40 10.53 19.68
N ALA A 973 10.95 10.11 18.54
CA ALA A 973 10.42 10.41 17.21
C ALA A 973 9.03 9.81 16.96
N GLU A 974 8.81 8.57 17.36
CA GLU A 974 7.51 7.91 17.24
C GLU A 974 6.45 8.61 18.09
N VAL A 975 6.79 9.01 19.32
CA VAL A 975 5.88 9.77 20.20
C VAL A 975 5.56 11.15 19.60
N ALA A 976 6.55 11.86 19.08
CA ALA A 976 6.31 13.14 18.42
C ALA A 976 5.32 13.01 17.25
N LYS A 977 5.48 11.97 16.43
CA LYS A 977 4.52 11.69 15.34
C LYS A 977 3.13 11.40 15.88
N MET A 978 2.99 10.57 16.92
CA MET A 978 1.68 10.24 17.49
C MET A 978 0.98 11.50 18.05
N LEU A 979 1.68 12.32 18.82
CA LEU A 979 1.14 13.57 19.38
C LEU A 979 0.77 14.56 18.29
N PHE A 980 1.62 14.70 17.25
CA PHE A 980 1.33 15.58 16.13
C PHE A 980 0.09 15.12 15.34
N THR A 981 -0.07 13.82 15.13
CA THR A 981 -1.21 13.28 14.38
C THR A 981 -2.52 13.36 15.18
N LEU A 982 -2.45 13.35 16.50
CA LEU A 982 -3.60 13.54 17.39
C LEU A 982 -4.00 15.01 17.56
N TRP A 983 -3.12 15.92 17.21
CA TRP A 983 -3.32 17.38 17.35
C TRP A 983 -4.38 17.99 16.42
#